data_bec509a67c1a5aa512010bb1a94add35
#
_entry.id   bec509a67c1a5aa512010bb1a94add35
#
_cell.length_a   1.000
_cell.length_b   1.000
_cell.length_c   1.000
_cell.angle_alpha   90.00
_cell.angle_beta   90.00
_cell.angle_gamma   90.00
#
_symmetry.space_group_name_H-M   'P 1'
#
loop_
_entity.id
_entity.type
_entity.pdbx_description
1 polymer ?
#
loop_
_entity_poly.entity_id
_entity_poly.type
_entity_poly.pdbx_seq_one_letter_code
_entity_poly.pdbx_strand_id
1 'polypeptide(L)'
;MNKLSTLLFTLVALFAQATVKAQSDADVYKVTPILTENFDHFVNGTQDEPDAIDLAVGEDGAIADKYMSSPGWVGSLVYQADGTCCIGYNDEAGVSGLLSSDFLDFQGRTDKIVVTLRARNVKPYGTSSWDKNYVCVDVIDAEADQTFTNDYAVTTTDWKEYRFEFPKKRDDSHHYYIQFYGYYAPILIDDIVVSYQDAYVNTPVANDFTGFTANGFTANWQPVEGATGYAVSVFTQDKNKNRTYVLENVPTTECSLAFNTLNTNENIYYYVVRATDGTHYSPESKAIKVEALLVPQNIAATGKGNNQFDVTWDAVPNAQYYEIYGQARHTATKDETVTILSENFDAITGFDKFTELAPFGDLPKQEVIDTLTVQPGWKGTYPVRINGAYGIDGFAYDNYHAQVYLETPIMNLSNNNGNVNLSVDLMGIDNTTAVVRIGHLEGNKWIVDDRIDVTDLTADWKPYNFTLKNGTAASSIDICCKGPSYMYIDNVKVTQELKAGDVATIPVFDAPVKEGTDTLLTVPTFTGLDPIECKVRAVKEVWDEYHFSCDYIVYSPYSSFADYTPETTGISKPTLSNGARAWIENGTLRIVNPAAEAVTVFTTDGRQLFANHSASHDLSVTLPAHGLFIVKVGQHTVKVAK
;
A
#
# COMPACT_ATOMS: atom_id res chain seq x y z
N MET A 1 -63.74 1.70 5.26
CA MET A 1 -63.68 1.89 3.80
C MET A 1 -62.43 2.74 3.48
N ASN A 2 -61.66 2.27 2.66
CA ASN A 2 -60.52 2.69 1.86
C ASN A 2 -59.19 2.06 2.26
N LYS A 3 -58.94 1.00 1.52
CA LYS A 3 -57.65 0.35 1.41
C LYS A 3 -56.73 1.24 0.53
N LEU A 4 -55.59 1.69 1.06
CA LEU A 4 -54.49 2.18 0.27
C LEU A 4 -53.50 1.02 0.15
N SER A 5 -53.49 0.40 -1.03
CA SER A 5 -52.56 -0.63 -1.44
C SER A 5 -51.19 0.02 -1.72
N THR A 6 -50.21 -0.36 -0.92
CA THR A 6 -48.81 -0.07 -1.15
C THR A 6 -48.35 -0.93 -2.34
N LEU A 7 -48.13 -0.30 -3.49
CA LEU A 7 -47.57 -0.93 -4.66
C LEU A 7 -46.08 -1.11 -4.46
N LEU A 8 -45.69 -2.35 -4.12
CA LEU A 8 -44.28 -2.76 -4.08
C LEU A 8 -43.85 -2.98 -5.55
N PHE A 9 -43.09 -2.05 -6.10
CA PHE A 9 -42.41 -2.27 -7.38
C PHE A 9 -41.28 -3.26 -7.19
N THR A 10 -41.58 -4.54 -7.37
CA THR A 10 -40.57 -5.55 -7.63
C THR A 10 -40.18 -5.43 -9.11
N LEU A 11 -39.13 -4.68 -9.39
CA LEU A 11 -38.49 -4.69 -10.70
C LEU A 11 -37.69 -6.00 -10.82
N VAL A 12 -38.35 -7.06 -11.25
CA VAL A 12 -37.68 -8.24 -11.77
C VAL A 12 -37.14 -7.87 -13.14
N ALA A 13 -35.88 -7.44 -13.18
CA ALA A 13 -35.15 -7.33 -14.42
C ALA A 13 -34.96 -8.75 -14.97
N LEU A 14 -35.76 -9.11 -15.94
CA LEU A 14 -35.51 -10.26 -16.82
C LEU A 14 -34.24 -9.90 -17.64
N PHE A 15 -33.07 -10.27 -17.14
CA PHE A 15 -31.87 -10.26 -17.96
C PHE A 15 -31.99 -11.41 -18.98
N ALA A 16 -32.32 -11.06 -20.20
CA ALA A 16 -32.03 -11.93 -21.34
C ALA A 16 -30.49 -12.16 -21.28
N GLN A 17 -30.08 -13.39 -21.04
CA GLN A 17 -28.71 -13.82 -21.29
C GLN A 17 -28.46 -13.69 -22.82
N ALA A 18 -28.05 -12.49 -23.24
CA ALA A 18 -27.36 -12.37 -24.50
C ALA A 18 -26.02 -13.10 -24.28
N THR A 19 -25.88 -14.27 -24.86
CA THR A 19 -24.59 -14.92 -25.06
C THR A 19 -23.75 -13.95 -25.89
N VAL A 20 -22.97 -13.09 -25.21
CA VAL A 20 -22.00 -12.24 -25.88
C VAL A 20 -20.94 -13.18 -26.43
N LYS A 21 -20.99 -13.39 -27.76
CA LYS A 21 -19.92 -14.03 -28.52
C LYS A 21 -18.63 -13.32 -28.16
N ALA A 22 -17.52 -14.08 -27.95
CA ALA A 22 -16.21 -13.48 -27.78
C ALA A 22 -16.05 -12.42 -28.88
N GLN A 23 -15.84 -11.16 -28.46
CA GLN A 23 -15.77 -10.03 -29.38
C GLN A 23 -14.50 -10.19 -30.20
N SER A 24 -14.63 -10.14 -31.54
CA SER A 24 -13.45 -10.19 -32.41
C SER A 24 -12.68 -8.87 -32.33
N ASP A 25 -11.38 -8.91 -32.59
CA ASP A 25 -10.56 -7.68 -32.66
C ASP A 25 -11.15 -6.63 -33.60
N ALA A 26 -11.82 -7.07 -34.67
CA ALA A 26 -12.53 -6.21 -35.64
C ALA A 26 -13.69 -5.40 -35.01
N ASP A 27 -14.26 -5.85 -33.91
CA ASP A 27 -15.33 -5.13 -33.20
C ASP A 27 -14.81 -4.08 -32.20
N VAL A 28 -13.52 -4.15 -31.89
CA VAL A 28 -12.86 -3.28 -30.91
C VAL A 28 -11.95 -2.25 -31.57
N TYR A 29 -11.27 -2.67 -32.65
CA TYR A 29 -10.22 -1.87 -33.28
C TYR A 29 -10.52 -1.59 -34.74
N LYS A 30 -10.27 -0.35 -35.15
CA LYS A 30 -10.13 0.04 -36.53
C LYS A 30 -8.70 -0.24 -36.96
N VAL A 31 -8.54 -1.15 -37.93
CA VAL A 31 -7.21 -1.45 -38.51
C VAL A 31 -7.05 -0.59 -39.76
N THR A 32 -5.99 0.26 -39.77
CA THR A 32 -5.67 1.12 -40.90
C THR A 32 -4.29 0.73 -41.43
N PRO A 33 -4.15 0.12 -42.62
CA PRO A 33 -2.84 -0.14 -43.21
C PRO A 33 -2.11 1.17 -43.52
N ILE A 34 -0.83 1.21 -43.24
CA ILE A 34 0.08 2.33 -43.53
C ILE A 34 1.19 1.94 -44.52
N LEU A 35 1.50 0.64 -44.59
CA LEU A 35 2.42 0.07 -45.54
C LEU A 35 1.90 -1.29 -45.96
N THR A 36 1.96 -1.56 -47.25
CA THR A 36 1.69 -2.89 -47.83
C THR A 36 2.75 -3.21 -48.86
N GLU A 37 3.29 -4.43 -48.83
CA GLU A 37 4.26 -4.92 -49.82
C GLU A 37 3.99 -6.40 -50.10
N ASN A 38 3.75 -6.74 -51.36
CA ASN A 38 3.42 -8.08 -51.81
C ASN A 38 4.43 -8.71 -52.75
N PHE A 39 5.52 -7.99 -53.06
CA PHE A 39 6.61 -8.42 -53.91
C PHE A 39 6.21 -8.95 -55.30
N ASP A 40 5.04 -8.64 -55.84
CA ASP A 40 4.58 -9.09 -57.16
C ASP A 40 5.52 -8.72 -58.29
N HIS A 41 6.39 -7.73 -58.10
CA HIS A 41 7.40 -7.32 -59.06
C HIS A 41 8.72 -8.15 -59.00
N PHE A 42 8.82 -9.12 -58.08
CA PHE A 42 9.97 -10.03 -57.95
C PHE A 42 9.75 -11.26 -58.83
N VAL A 43 10.00 -11.11 -60.15
CA VAL A 43 9.62 -12.08 -61.18
C VAL A 43 10.71 -13.10 -61.51
N ASN A 44 11.93 -12.95 -60.95
CA ASN A 44 13.06 -13.86 -61.23
C ASN A 44 13.23 -14.90 -60.09
N GLY A 45 14.00 -15.94 -60.40
CA GLY A 45 14.26 -17.02 -59.45
C GLY A 45 13.04 -17.94 -59.26
N THR A 46 13.13 -18.78 -58.24
CA THR A 46 12.02 -19.59 -57.72
C THR A 46 12.06 -19.57 -56.20
N GLN A 47 11.01 -20.00 -55.54
CA GLN A 47 10.93 -20.05 -54.07
C GLN A 47 11.94 -21.06 -53.44
N ASP A 48 12.40 -22.06 -54.21
CA ASP A 48 13.39 -23.05 -53.75
C ASP A 48 14.80 -22.70 -54.19
N GLU A 49 14.93 -21.90 -55.26
CA GLU A 49 16.18 -21.37 -55.82
C GLU A 49 16.01 -19.89 -56.12
N PRO A 50 16.13 -18.98 -55.14
CA PRO A 50 16.05 -17.55 -55.33
C PRO A 50 17.09 -17.05 -56.33
N ASP A 51 16.83 -15.91 -57.01
CA ASP A 51 17.77 -15.27 -57.91
C ASP A 51 19.10 -15.03 -57.24
N ALA A 52 20.18 -15.10 -57.96
CA ALA A 52 21.54 -14.86 -57.44
C ALA A 52 21.92 -13.38 -57.34
N ILE A 53 21.08 -12.48 -57.89
CA ILE A 53 21.36 -11.04 -57.97
C ILE A 53 20.76 -10.35 -56.73
N ASP A 54 21.61 -9.82 -55.86
CA ASP A 54 21.19 -8.96 -54.75
C ASP A 54 20.58 -7.67 -55.32
N LEU A 55 19.38 -7.34 -54.91
CA LEU A 55 18.67 -6.11 -55.31
C LEU A 55 19.08 -4.88 -54.49
N ALA A 56 19.67 -5.08 -53.33
CA ALA A 56 20.09 -4.04 -52.38
C ALA A 56 21.48 -3.50 -52.74
N VAL A 57 21.65 -3.00 -53.97
CA VAL A 57 22.94 -2.57 -54.56
C VAL A 57 23.04 -1.05 -54.78
N GLY A 58 21.99 -0.29 -54.47
CA GLY A 58 22.01 1.17 -54.52
C GLY A 58 22.83 1.78 -53.38
N GLU A 59 22.92 3.10 -53.36
CA GLU A 59 23.59 3.83 -52.25
C GLU A 59 22.88 3.44 -50.95
N ASP A 60 23.66 3.14 -49.92
CA ASP A 60 23.20 2.67 -48.59
C ASP A 60 22.26 1.44 -48.62
N GLY A 61 22.40 0.58 -49.64
CA GLY A 61 21.59 -0.62 -49.79
C GLY A 61 20.21 -0.38 -50.41
N ALA A 62 20.01 0.76 -51.10
CA ALA A 62 18.72 1.10 -51.71
C ALA A 62 18.30 0.06 -52.77
N ILE A 63 17.01 -0.35 -52.69
CA ILE A 63 16.36 -1.21 -53.65
C ILE A 63 15.58 -0.31 -54.64
N ALA A 64 15.77 -0.55 -55.96
CA ALA A 64 15.12 0.29 -56.95
C ALA A 64 13.58 0.18 -56.86
N ASP A 65 12.87 1.32 -56.86
CA ASP A 65 11.42 1.44 -56.70
C ASP A 65 10.58 0.59 -57.67
N LYS A 66 11.14 0.28 -58.86
CA LYS A 66 10.47 -0.58 -59.84
C LYS A 66 10.19 -2.00 -59.34
N TYR A 67 10.85 -2.44 -58.30
CA TYR A 67 10.70 -3.75 -57.69
C TYR A 67 9.71 -3.76 -56.49
N MET A 68 9.42 -2.61 -55.91
CA MET A 68 8.62 -2.49 -54.72
C MET A 68 7.27 -1.84 -54.97
N SER A 69 6.27 -2.17 -54.19
CA SER A 69 4.93 -1.54 -54.24
C SER A 69 4.94 -0.11 -53.71
N SER A 70 5.87 0.20 -52.83
CA SER A 70 6.13 1.54 -52.26
C SER A 70 7.63 1.87 -52.34
N PRO A 71 8.03 3.15 -52.53
CA PRO A 71 9.40 3.55 -52.63
C PRO A 71 10.14 3.51 -51.29
N GLY A 72 11.49 3.67 -51.34
CA GLY A 72 12.32 3.94 -50.15
C GLY A 72 12.79 2.70 -49.40
N TRP A 73 12.58 1.49 -49.92
CA TRP A 73 13.11 0.28 -49.30
C TRP A 73 14.62 0.17 -49.45
N VAL A 74 15.24 -0.25 -48.36
CA VAL A 74 16.69 -0.53 -48.30
C VAL A 74 16.94 -1.93 -47.72
N GLY A 75 18.12 -2.50 -48.00
CA GLY A 75 18.40 -3.83 -47.47
C GLY A 75 19.82 -4.30 -47.71
N SER A 76 20.03 -5.59 -47.48
CA SER A 76 21.24 -6.34 -47.84
C SER A 76 20.88 -7.81 -48.05
N LEU A 77 21.49 -8.46 -49.02
CA LEU A 77 21.21 -9.85 -49.37
C LEU A 77 19.72 -10.08 -49.66
N VAL A 78 19.13 -9.21 -50.49
CA VAL A 78 17.70 -9.25 -50.88
C VAL A 78 17.57 -9.77 -52.31
N TYR A 79 16.88 -10.89 -52.48
CA TYR A 79 16.81 -11.60 -53.76
C TYR A 79 15.37 -11.82 -54.18
N GLN A 80 15.14 -11.89 -55.49
CA GLN A 80 13.82 -12.25 -56.06
C GLN A 80 13.58 -13.77 -55.96
N ALA A 81 12.36 -14.17 -55.71
CA ALA A 81 11.95 -15.57 -55.58
C ALA A 81 10.50 -15.81 -56.03
N ASP A 82 10.21 -15.56 -57.33
CA ASP A 82 8.91 -15.81 -57.97
C ASP A 82 7.73 -15.21 -57.17
N GLY A 83 7.62 -13.88 -57.18
CA GLY A 83 6.59 -13.15 -56.48
C GLY A 83 6.76 -13.06 -54.96
N THR A 84 7.93 -13.42 -54.42
CA THR A 84 8.26 -13.33 -52.99
C THR A 84 9.65 -12.78 -52.80
N CYS A 85 9.92 -12.21 -51.63
CA CYS A 85 11.24 -11.69 -51.23
C CYS A 85 12.02 -12.75 -50.49
N CYS A 86 13.23 -13.10 -50.96
CA CYS A 86 14.19 -13.87 -50.20
C CYS A 86 15.14 -12.93 -49.46
N ILE A 87 15.19 -13.00 -48.15
CA ILE A 87 16.24 -12.39 -47.33
C ILE A 87 17.29 -13.46 -47.04
N GLY A 88 18.50 -13.23 -47.58
CA GLY A 88 19.60 -14.18 -47.56
C GLY A 88 20.28 -14.29 -46.19
N TYR A 89 21.23 -15.21 -46.14
CA TYR A 89 22.16 -15.40 -45.02
C TYR A 89 23.55 -15.71 -45.56
N ASN A 90 24.55 -15.03 -45.02
CA ASN A 90 25.94 -15.29 -45.41
C ASN A 90 26.54 -16.28 -44.39
N ASP A 91 26.60 -17.56 -44.77
CA ASP A 91 27.13 -18.64 -43.89
C ASP A 91 28.61 -18.44 -43.52
N GLU A 92 29.42 -17.84 -44.40
CA GLU A 92 30.85 -17.62 -44.12
C GLU A 92 31.09 -16.51 -43.09
N ALA A 93 30.27 -15.45 -43.16
CA ALA A 93 30.36 -14.31 -42.26
C ALA A 93 29.47 -14.47 -41.02
N GLY A 94 28.52 -15.41 -41.03
CA GLY A 94 27.50 -15.59 -39.98
C GLY A 94 26.53 -14.40 -39.88
N VAL A 95 26.23 -13.74 -41.01
CA VAL A 95 25.46 -12.50 -41.06
C VAL A 95 24.17 -12.69 -41.83
N SER A 96 23.07 -12.30 -41.26
CA SER A 96 21.76 -12.25 -41.91
C SER A 96 21.68 -11.04 -42.85
N GLY A 97 21.03 -11.24 -44.02
CA GLY A 97 20.52 -10.14 -44.79
C GLY A 97 19.38 -9.43 -44.03
N LEU A 98 19.01 -8.28 -44.53
CA LEU A 98 17.90 -7.52 -43.97
C LEU A 98 17.10 -6.80 -45.04
N LEU A 99 15.83 -6.50 -44.74
CA LEU A 99 14.97 -5.66 -45.56
C LEU A 99 14.32 -4.62 -44.64
N SER A 100 14.46 -3.35 -44.94
CA SER A 100 13.91 -2.25 -44.13
C SER A 100 12.96 -1.39 -44.99
N SER A 101 11.85 -1.00 -44.41
CA SER A 101 10.93 -0.05 -45.04
C SER A 101 11.51 1.35 -45.05
N ASP A 102 10.93 2.26 -45.83
CA ASP A 102 11.08 3.71 -45.62
C ASP A 102 10.47 4.11 -44.24
N PHE A 103 10.71 5.36 -43.86
CA PHE A 103 10.15 5.94 -42.64
C PHE A 103 8.63 5.89 -42.65
N LEU A 104 8.06 5.41 -41.55
CA LEU A 104 6.63 5.32 -41.35
C LEU A 104 6.14 6.50 -40.50
N ASP A 105 5.06 7.13 -40.97
CA ASP A 105 4.43 8.21 -40.21
C ASP A 105 3.60 7.67 -39.04
N PHE A 106 4.16 7.84 -37.85
CA PHE A 106 3.52 7.47 -36.60
C PHE A 106 3.08 8.67 -35.76
N GLN A 107 3.17 9.90 -36.27
CA GLN A 107 2.86 11.12 -35.53
C GLN A 107 1.37 11.18 -35.10
N GLY A 108 1.17 11.58 -33.84
CA GLY A 108 -0.15 11.75 -33.22
C GLY A 108 -0.96 10.47 -33.07
N ARG A 109 -0.39 9.30 -33.33
CA ARG A 109 -1.05 8.01 -33.24
C ARG A 109 -0.55 7.24 -32.02
N THR A 110 -1.47 6.84 -31.20
CA THR A 110 -1.18 6.40 -29.82
C THR A 110 -1.33 4.89 -29.62
N ASP A 111 -1.76 4.14 -30.63
CA ASP A 111 -2.11 2.73 -30.51
C ASP A 111 -1.02 1.76 -31.03
N LYS A 112 -1.31 0.47 -30.92
CA LYS A 112 -0.37 -0.58 -31.31
C LYS A 112 -0.06 -0.52 -32.80
N ILE A 113 1.18 -0.82 -33.14
CA ILE A 113 1.55 -1.20 -34.50
C ILE A 113 1.34 -2.69 -34.65
N VAL A 114 0.72 -3.09 -35.73
CA VAL A 114 0.54 -4.49 -36.08
C VAL A 114 1.21 -4.74 -37.42
N VAL A 115 2.13 -5.70 -37.44
CA VAL A 115 2.77 -6.20 -38.65
C VAL A 115 2.26 -7.61 -38.92
N THR A 116 1.67 -7.83 -40.07
CA THR A 116 1.37 -9.17 -40.57
C THR A 116 2.18 -9.45 -41.79
N LEU A 117 2.61 -10.68 -41.97
CA LEU A 117 3.33 -11.15 -43.13
C LEU A 117 3.18 -12.65 -43.26
N ARG A 118 3.47 -13.17 -44.45
CA ARG A 118 3.69 -14.59 -44.67
C ARG A 118 5.16 -14.86 -44.72
N ALA A 119 5.63 -15.96 -44.11
CA ALA A 119 7.02 -16.36 -44.17
C ALA A 119 7.18 -17.88 -44.17
N ARG A 120 8.31 -18.33 -44.79
CA ARG A 120 8.80 -19.70 -44.69
C ARG A 120 10.34 -19.74 -44.84
N ASN A 121 10.93 -20.85 -44.47
CA ASN A 121 12.35 -21.12 -44.82
C ASN A 121 12.45 -21.50 -46.30
N VAL A 122 13.55 -21.08 -46.96
CA VAL A 122 13.88 -21.54 -48.31
C VAL A 122 14.12 -23.06 -48.29
N LYS A 123 14.86 -23.55 -47.30
CA LYS A 123 15.17 -24.97 -47.07
C LYS A 123 15.00 -25.33 -45.60
N PRO A 124 14.85 -26.63 -45.27
CA PRO A 124 14.90 -27.05 -43.87
C PRO A 124 16.18 -26.55 -43.20
N TYR A 125 16.03 -25.93 -42.03
CA TYR A 125 17.17 -25.47 -41.23
C TYR A 125 17.60 -26.56 -40.26
N GLY A 126 18.89 -26.95 -40.35
CA GLY A 126 19.48 -27.94 -39.48
C GLY A 126 18.99 -29.37 -39.70
N THR A 127 19.48 -30.29 -38.90
CA THR A 127 19.15 -31.73 -38.97
C THR A 127 18.48 -32.25 -37.71
N SER A 128 18.35 -31.42 -36.69
CA SER A 128 17.79 -31.73 -35.37
C SER A 128 16.44 -31.06 -35.17
N SER A 129 15.56 -31.66 -34.41
CA SER A 129 14.29 -31.02 -33.99
C SER A 129 14.49 -29.75 -33.13
N TRP A 130 15.70 -29.50 -32.66
CA TRP A 130 16.10 -28.33 -31.89
C TRP A 130 16.60 -27.17 -32.78
N ASP A 131 16.95 -27.46 -34.03
CA ASP A 131 17.42 -26.47 -34.98
C ASP A 131 16.20 -25.66 -35.47
N LYS A 132 16.17 -24.38 -35.21
CA LYS A 132 15.08 -23.49 -35.56
C LYS A 132 15.62 -22.23 -36.26
N ASN A 133 14.93 -21.84 -37.32
CA ASN A 133 15.12 -20.51 -37.89
C ASN A 133 13.93 -19.62 -37.50
N TYR A 134 14.12 -18.34 -37.65
CA TYR A 134 13.13 -17.34 -37.21
C TYR A 134 12.94 -16.28 -38.27
N VAL A 135 11.73 -15.76 -38.40
CA VAL A 135 11.46 -14.46 -38.97
C VAL A 135 11.47 -13.45 -37.84
N CYS A 136 12.28 -12.42 -37.96
CA CYS A 136 12.43 -11.35 -36.99
C CYS A 136 11.86 -10.05 -37.56
N VAL A 137 11.22 -9.27 -36.72
CA VAL A 137 10.66 -7.96 -37.06
C VAL A 137 11.08 -6.97 -35.99
N ASP A 138 11.86 -5.98 -36.39
CA ASP A 138 12.31 -4.92 -35.52
C ASP A 138 11.65 -3.59 -35.89
N VAL A 139 11.26 -2.80 -34.91
CA VAL A 139 10.90 -1.39 -35.07
C VAL A 139 12.13 -0.58 -34.68
N ILE A 140 12.68 0.17 -35.60
CA ILE A 140 13.90 0.94 -35.39
C ILE A 140 13.57 2.42 -35.21
N ASP A 141 14.16 3.03 -34.20
CA ASP A 141 14.13 4.48 -33.96
C ASP A 141 15.34 5.08 -34.71
N ALA A 142 15.07 5.86 -35.74
CA ALA A 142 16.10 6.37 -36.62
C ALA A 142 16.96 7.48 -35.97
N GLU A 143 16.36 8.31 -35.10
CA GLU A 143 17.11 9.37 -34.40
C GLU A 143 17.97 8.82 -33.28
N ALA A 144 17.52 7.77 -32.62
CA ALA A 144 18.28 7.10 -31.57
C ALA A 144 19.27 6.07 -32.11
N ASP A 145 19.17 5.71 -33.38
CA ASP A 145 19.95 4.67 -34.06
C ASP A 145 19.96 3.34 -33.28
N GLN A 146 18.77 2.92 -32.87
CA GLN A 146 18.61 1.71 -32.07
C GLN A 146 17.27 1.01 -32.29
N THR A 147 17.24 -0.27 -32.00
CA THR A 147 15.98 -1.04 -31.94
C THR A 147 15.10 -0.50 -30.81
N PHE A 148 13.96 0.08 -31.17
CA PHE A 148 12.96 0.52 -30.21
C PHE A 148 12.24 -0.67 -29.56
N THR A 149 11.84 -1.65 -30.39
CA THR A 149 11.22 -2.90 -29.95
C THR A 149 11.37 -3.95 -31.05
N ASN A 150 11.33 -5.22 -30.67
CA ASN A 150 11.41 -6.33 -31.61
C ASN A 150 10.52 -7.50 -31.18
N ASP A 151 10.24 -8.36 -32.14
CA ASP A 151 9.59 -9.65 -31.91
C ASP A 151 10.04 -10.66 -32.99
N TYR A 152 9.87 -11.94 -32.72
CA TYR A 152 10.26 -12.99 -33.65
C TYR A 152 9.36 -14.23 -33.55
N ALA A 153 9.30 -14.99 -34.64
CA ALA A 153 8.56 -16.23 -34.69
C ALA A 153 9.35 -17.33 -35.39
N VAL A 154 9.15 -18.56 -34.93
CA VAL A 154 9.78 -19.76 -35.55
C VAL A 154 9.19 -20.00 -36.92
N THR A 155 10.04 -20.08 -37.94
CA THR A 155 9.66 -20.40 -39.32
C THR A 155 9.77 -21.90 -39.62
N THR A 156 9.03 -22.35 -40.62
CA THR A 156 9.07 -23.73 -41.17
C THR A 156 9.21 -23.66 -42.68
N THR A 157 9.34 -24.80 -43.36
CA THR A 157 9.34 -24.86 -44.83
C THR A 157 7.97 -24.63 -45.45
N ASP A 158 6.88 -24.66 -44.66
CA ASP A 158 5.54 -24.34 -45.14
C ASP A 158 5.25 -22.86 -44.92
N TRP A 159 4.57 -22.23 -45.87
CA TRP A 159 4.08 -20.88 -45.73
C TRP A 159 3.13 -20.77 -44.56
N LYS A 160 3.38 -19.78 -43.69
CA LYS A 160 2.53 -19.41 -42.56
C LYS A 160 2.38 -17.92 -42.49
N GLU A 161 1.20 -17.51 -42.04
CA GLU A 161 0.95 -16.13 -41.64
C GLU A 161 1.46 -15.89 -40.24
N TYR A 162 2.14 -14.78 -40.05
CA TYR A 162 2.68 -14.30 -38.77
C TYR A 162 2.09 -12.94 -38.47
N ARG A 163 1.85 -12.69 -37.19
CA ARG A 163 1.33 -11.43 -36.70
C ARG A 163 2.17 -10.99 -35.50
N PHE A 164 2.70 -9.78 -35.56
CA PHE A 164 3.50 -9.15 -34.52
C PHE A 164 2.79 -7.90 -34.03
N GLU A 165 2.77 -7.68 -32.72
CA GLU A 165 2.14 -6.53 -32.10
C GLU A 165 3.15 -5.74 -31.26
N PHE A 166 3.35 -4.48 -31.58
CA PHE A 166 4.30 -3.62 -30.92
C PHE A 166 3.60 -2.55 -30.09
N PRO A 167 4.09 -2.29 -28.84
CA PRO A 167 3.43 -1.39 -27.91
C PRO A 167 3.56 0.08 -28.31
N LYS A 168 2.64 0.85 -27.78
CA LYS A 168 2.38 2.27 -28.02
C LYS A 168 3.48 3.28 -27.58
N LYS A 169 4.51 2.92 -26.86
CA LYS A 169 5.39 3.87 -26.18
C LYS A 169 6.52 4.35 -27.07
N ARG A 170 6.25 5.34 -27.93
CA ARG A 170 7.20 5.97 -28.86
C ARG A 170 7.38 7.44 -28.53
N ASP A 171 8.50 8.02 -28.97
CA ASP A 171 8.69 9.46 -29.05
C ASP A 171 8.08 9.97 -30.36
N ASP A 172 7.02 10.79 -30.28
CA ASP A 172 6.29 11.28 -31.44
C ASP A 172 7.10 12.28 -32.29
N SER A 173 8.28 12.69 -31.84
CA SER A 173 9.22 13.54 -32.60
C SER A 173 10.22 12.75 -33.42
N HIS A 174 10.30 11.43 -33.24
CA HIS A 174 11.23 10.55 -33.94
C HIS A 174 10.59 9.88 -35.16
N HIS A 175 11.43 9.49 -36.13
CA HIS A 175 11.05 8.68 -37.26
C HIS A 175 11.34 7.21 -36.96
N TYR A 176 10.49 6.35 -37.48
CA TYR A 176 10.58 4.90 -37.29
C TYR A 176 10.50 4.18 -38.62
N TYR A 177 11.16 3.05 -38.73
CA TYR A 177 11.01 2.11 -39.83
C TYR A 177 10.94 0.67 -39.33
N ILE A 178 10.45 -0.25 -40.17
CA ILE A 178 10.34 -1.67 -39.84
C ILE A 178 11.42 -2.43 -40.58
N GLN A 179 12.14 -3.29 -39.85
CA GLN A 179 13.19 -4.13 -40.39
C GLN A 179 12.83 -5.61 -40.27
N PHE A 180 13.07 -6.37 -41.33
CA PHE A 180 12.77 -7.80 -41.43
C PHE A 180 14.08 -8.56 -41.73
N TYR A 181 14.27 -9.71 -41.08
CA TYR A 181 15.42 -10.59 -41.33
C TYR A 181 15.16 -12.03 -40.86
N GLY A 182 15.92 -12.99 -41.45
CA GLY A 182 16.03 -14.35 -40.94
C GLY A 182 17.20 -14.45 -39.99
N TYR A 183 17.11 -15.24 -38.90
CA TYR A 183 18.16 -15.24 -37.89
C TYR A 183 19.34 -16.17 -38.20
N TYR A 184 19.11 -17.39 -38.72
CA TYR A 184 20.16 -18.40 -38.94
C TYR A 184 20.24 -18.92 -40.36
N ALA A 185 19.28 -18.63 -41.19
CA ALA A 185 19.20 -19.12 -42.56
C ALA A 185 18.32 -18.21 -43.43
N PRO A 186 18.43 -18.30 -44.78
CA PRO A 186 17.54 -17.54 -45.66
C PRO A 186 16.07 -17.83 -45.41
N ILE A 187 15.25 -16.77 -45.44
CA ILE A 187 13.80 -16.84 -45.35
C ILE A 187 13.16 -16.24 -46.58
N LEU A 188 11.98 -16.73 -46.92
CA LEU A 188 11.07 -16.06 -47.84
C LEU A 188 10.03 -15.32 -47.05
N ILE A 189 9.75 -14.09 -47.46
CA ILE A 189 8.66 -13.27 -46.91
C ILE A 189 7.76 -12.77 -48.03
N ASP A 190 6.49 -12.53 -47.65
CA ASP A 190 5.48 -12.09 -48.61
C ASP A 190 4.30 -11.43 -47.85
N ASP A 191 3.43 -10.70 -48.58
CA ASP A 191 2.20 -10.10 -48.04
C ASP A 191 2.44 -9.27 -46.76
N ILE A 192 3.46 -8.42 -46.72
CA ILE A 192 3.69 -7.53 -45.58
C ILE A 192 2.60 -6.50 -45.50
N VAL A 193 1.95 -6.39 -44.35
CA VAL A 193 1.06 -5.29 -43.99
C VAL A 193 1.46 -4.72 -42.65
N VAL A 194 1.84 -3.45 -42.64
CA VAL A 194 2.01 -2.67 -41.40
C VAL A 194 0.78 -1.80 -41.21
N SER A 195 0.16 -1.88 -40.06
CA SER A 195 -1.09 -1.18 -39.78
C SER A 195 -1.12 -0.64 -38.35
N TYR A 196 -2.01 0.32 -38.14
CA TYR A 196 -2.45 0.73 -36.82
C TYR A 196 -3.66 -0.04 -36.37
N GLN A 197 -3.72 -0.30 -35.08
CA GLN A 197 -4.94 -0.64 -34.38
C GLN A 197 -5.38 0.53 -33.52
N ASP A 198 -6.29 1.35 -34.00
CA ASP A 198 -6.95 2.38 -33.20
C ASP A 198 -8.21 1.79 -32.58
N ALA A 199 -8.41 1.95 -31.28
CA ALA A 199 -9.67 1.58 -30.66
C ALA A 199 -10.79 2.52 -31.17
N TYR A 200 -11.97 1.98 -31.46
CA TYR A 200 -13.13 2.82 -31.80
C TYR A 200 -13.56 3.70 -30.62
N VAL A 201 -13.39 3.20 -29.40
CA VAL A 201 -13.70 3.89 -28.15
C VAL A 201 -12.49 3.75 -27.23
N ASN A 202 -12.09 4.83 -26.58
CA ASN A 202 -10.94 4.84 -25.66
C ASN A 202 -11.15 3.89 -24.48
N THR A 203 -10.08 3.25 -24.05
CA THR A 203 -10.08 2.35 -22.88
C THR A 203 -10.35 3.11 -21.59
N PRO A 204 -11.32 2.71 -20.76
CA PRO A 204 -11.54 3.32 -19.46
C PRO A 204 -10.34 3.14 -18.53
N VAL A 205 -10.10 4.13 -17.68
CA VAL A 205 -9.19 4.00 -16.54
C VAL A 205 -10.00 3.53 -15.34
N ALA A 206 -9.88 2.24 -15.00
CA ALA A 206 -10.50 1.71 -13.79
C ALA A 206 -9.77 2.24 -12.55
N ASN A 207 -10.53 2.68 -11.55
CA ASN A 207 -10.05 3.16 -10.26
C ASN A 207 -10.18 2.04 -9.21
N ASP A 208 -9.71 2.29 -7.99
CA ASP A 208 -9.92 1.36 -6.88
C ASP A 208 -11.42 1.25 -6.54
N PHE A 209 -11.81 0.07 -6.07
CA PHE A 209 -13.16 -0.19 -5.62
C PHE A 209 -13.49 0.56 -4.32
N THR A 210 -14.77 0.74 -4.06
CA THR A 210 -15.31 1.31 -2.82
C THR A 210 -16.44 0.43 -2.27
N GLY A 211 -16.96 0.75 -1.08
CA GLY A 211 -18.15 0.10 -0.52
C GLY A 211 -18.01 -1.41 -0.35
N PHE A 212 -16.84 -1.91 0.04
CA PHE A 212 -16.60 -3.34 0.27
C PHE A 212 -17.48 -3.88 1.40
N THR A 213 -18.18 -4.97 1.13
CA THR A 213 -19.07 -5.67 2.07
C THR A 213 -18.91 -7.18 1.89
N ALA A 214 -19.48 -7.98 2.79
CA ALA A 214 -19.51 -9.44 2.67
C ALA A 214 -20.15 -9.95 1.36
N ASN A 215 -21.00 -9.13 0.75
CA ASN A 215 -21.78 -9.50 -0.43
C ASN A 215 -21.36 -8.75 -1.71
N GLY A 216 -20.34 -7.90 -1.65
CA GLY A 216 -19.93 -7.17 -2.84
C GLY A 216 -19.11 -5.91 -2.60
N PHE A 217 -19.05 -5.09 -3.66
CA PHE A 217 -18.28 -3.86 -3.72
C PHE A 217 -18.86 -2.95 -4.81
N THR A 218 -18.36 -1.72 -4.88
CA THR A 218 -18.64 -0.79 -5.97
C THR A 218 -17.40 -0.66 -6.85
N ALA A 219 -17.50 -1.02 -8.14
CA ALA A 219 -16.49 -0.75 -9.15
C ALA A 219 -16.57 0.71 -9.58
N ASN A 220 -15.43 1.36 -9.83
CA ASN A 220 -15.35 2.76 -10.20
C ASN A 220 -14.36 2.96 -11.37
N TRP A 221 -14.59 3.97 -12.20
CA TRP A 221 -13.70 4.32 -13.31
C TRP A 221 -13.86 5.79 -13.70
N GLN A 222 -12.90 6.27 -14.50
CA GLN A 222 -12.97 7.62 -15.06
C GLN A 222 -13.88 7.64 -16.29
N PRO A 223 -14.63 8.74 -16.50
CA PRO A 223 -15.45 8.90 -17.71
C PRO A 223 -14.58 8.91 -18.96
N VAL A 224 -15.09 8.28 -20.03
CA VAL A 224 -14.46 8.25 -21.35
C VAL A 224 -15.20 9.21 -22.27
N GLU A 225 -14.47 10.10 -22.93
CA GLU A 225 -15.04 11.05 -23.89
C GLU A 225 -15.71 10.31 -25.06
N GLY A 226 -16.93 10.71 -25.40
CA GLY A 226 -17.73 10.08 -26.44
C GLY A 226 -18.39 8.76 -26.09
N ALA A 227 -18.17 8.22 -24.90
CA ALA A 227 -18.87 7.01 -24.46
C ALA A 227 -20.33 7.33 -24.13
N THR A 228 -21.23 6.44 -24.56
CA THR A 228 -22.67 6.46 -24.23
C THR A 228 -23.03 5.51 -23.10
N GLY A 229 -22.10 4.64 -22.71
CA GLY A 229 -22.26 3.67 -21.63
C GLY A 229 -21.01 2.84 -21.40
N TYR A 230 -21.12 1.91 -20.47
CA TYR A 230 -20.04 1.03 -20.04
C TYR A 230 -20.55 -0.39 -19.84
N ALA A 231 -19.64 -1.35 -19.92
CA ALA A 231 -19.87 -2.75 -19.57
C ALA A 231 -18.81 -3.20 -18.57
N VAL A 232 -19.25 -3.72 -17.42
CA VAL A 232 -18.37 -4.16 -16.33
C VAL A 232 -18.42 -5.67 -16.24
N SER A 233 -17.26 -6.31 -16.20
CA SER A 233 -17.14 -7.74 -15.95
C SER A 233 -16.42 -8.00 -14.63
N VAL A 234 -16.95 -8.96 -13.85
CA VAL A 234 -16.37 -9.41 -12.57
C VAL A 234 -15.99 -10.88 -12.71
N PHE A 235 -14.78 -11.23 -12.29
CA PHE A 235 -14.25 -12.58 -12.41
C PHE A 235 -13.35 -12.93 -11.21
N THR A 236 -13.13 -14.22 -11.03
CA THR A 236 -12.07 -14.76 -10.21
C THR A 236 -10.90 -15.19 -11.09
N GLN A 237 -9.71 -15.29 -10.50
CA GLN A 237 -8.51 -15.66 -11.26
C GLN A 237 -7.76 -16.77 -10.50
N ASP A 238 -7.34 -17.82 -11.22
CA ASP A 238 -6.51 -18.87 -10.66
C ASP A 238 -5.03 -18.46 -10.62
N LYS A 239 -4.17 -19.30 -10.05
CA LYS A 239 -2.72 -19.08 -9.99
C LYS A 239 -2.02 -18.94 -11.35
N ASN A 240 -2.63 -19.48 -12.41
CA ASN A 240 -2.13 -19.38 -13.79
C ASN A 240 -2.72 -18.16 -14.52
N LYS A 241 -3.42 -17.27 -13.81
CA LYS A 241 -4.13 -16.10 -14.34
C LYS A 241 -5.30 -16.42 -15.26
N ASN A 242 -5.81 -17.66 -15.27
CA ASN A 242 -7.03 -17.99 -15.98
C ASN A 242 -8.23 -17.35 -15.29
N ARG A 243 -9.08 -16.69 -16.08
CA ARG A 243 -10.27 -15.98 -15.59
C ARG A 243 -11.49 -16.90 -15.59
N THR A 244 -12.28 -16.83 -14.51
CA THR A 244 -13.62 -17.40 -14.43
C THR A 244 -14.59 -16.26 -14.17
N TYR A 245 -15.38 -15.89 -15.18
CA TYR A 245 -16.35 -14.80 -15.08
C TYR A 245 -17.52 -15.20 -14.18
N VAL A 246 -17.81 -14.34 -13.21
CA VAL A 246 -18.99 -14.44 -12.32
C VAL A 246 -20.11 -13.55 -12.85
N LEU A 247 -19.74 -12.38 -13.32
CA LEU A 247 -20.62 -11.44 -14.01
C LEU A 247 -19.88 -10.95 -15.25
N GLU A 248 -20.55 -10.95 -16.39
CA GLU A 248 -19.91 -10.59 -17.65
C GLU A 248 -20.71 -9.50 -18.35
N ASN A 249 -20.02 -8.43 -18.76
CA ASN A 249 -20.55 -7.32 -19.55
C ASN A 249 -21.84 -6.69 -18.95
N VAL A 250 -21.89 -6.49 -17.63
CA VAL A 250 -23.03 -5.84 -16.97
C VAL A 250 -23.09 -4.37 -17.39
N PRO A 251 -24.17 -3.92 -18.06
CA PRO A 251 -24.23 -2.58 -18.62
C PRO A 251 -24.56 -1.52 -17.57
N THR A 252 -24.02 -0.32 -17.78
CA THR A 252 -24.37 0.89 -17.02
C THR A 252 -24.08 2.15 -17.85
N THR A 253 -24.74 3.23 -17.53
CA THR A 253 -24.44 4.57 -18.08
C THR A 253 -23.64 5.45 -17.11
N GLU A 254 -23.52 5.01 -15.86
CA GLU A 254 -22.77 5.70 -14.81
C GLU A 254 -21.29 5.30 -14.84
N CYS A 255 -20.43 6.06 -14.18
CA CYS A 255 -19.01 5.74 -14.01
C CYS A 255 -18.73 4.94 -12.73
N SER A 256 -19.73 4.30 -12.18
CA SER A 256 -19.64 3.36 -11.06
C SER A 256 -20.75 2.32 -11.15
N LEU A 257 -20.50 1.12 -10.58
CA LEU A 257 -21.50 0.06 -10.52
C LEU A 257 -21.32 -0.76 -9.24
N ALA A 258 -22.39 -0.82 -8.44
CA ALA A 258 -22.39 -1.61 -7.20
C ALA A 258 -22.83 -3.05 -7.47
N PHE A 259 -22.08 -4.00 -6.92
CA PHE A 259 -22.40 -5.43 -6.89
C PHE A 259 -22.72 -5.83 -5.44
N ASN A 260 -23.78 -6.58 -5.22
CA ASN A 260 -24.29 -6.96 -3.90
C ASN A 260 -24.73 -8.43 -3.79
N THR A 261 -24.36 -9.25 -4.74
CA THR A 261 -24.71 -10.68 -4.83
C THR A 261 -23.49 -11.59 -4.88
N LEU A 262 -22.31 -11.04 -4.57
CA LEU A 262 -21.05 -11.75 -4.56
C LEU A 262 -20.78 -12.34 -3.15
N ASN A 263 -19.81 -13.25 -3.04
CA ASN A 263 -19.32 -13.76 -1.76
C ASN A 263 -17.84 -13.37 -1.58
N THR A 264 -17.61 -12.17 -1.09
CA THR A 264 -16.27 -11.60 -0.88
C THR A 264 -15.54 -12.20 0.33
N ASN A 265 -16.26 -12.93 1.19
CA ASN A 265 -15.67 -13.65 2.32
C ASN A 265 -14.89 -14.90 1.88
N GLU A 266 -15.26 -15.49 0.74
CA GLU A 266 -14.65 -16.72 0.25
C GLU A 266 -13.82 -16.54 -1.02
N ASN A 267 -14.04 -15.43 -1.76
CA ASN A 267 -13.43 -15.23 -3.06
C ASN A 267 -12.77 -13.86 -3.18
N ILE A 268 -11.62 -13.84 -3.84
CA ILE A 268 -10.99 -12.62 -4.34
C ILE A 268 -11.51 -12.40 -5.76
N TYR A 269 -12.11 -11.25 -5.98
CA TYR A 269 -12.64 -10.86 -7.28
C TYR A 269 -11.69 -9.88 -7.98
N TYR A 270 -11.88 -9.80 -9.28
CA TYR A 270 -11.28 -8.79 -10.14
C TYR A 270 -12.38 -8.17 -10.96
N TYR A 271 -12.24 -6.93 -11.38
CA TYR A 271 -13.13 -6.36 -12.37
C TYR A 271 -12.37 -5.61 -13.46
N VAL A 272 -12.99 -5.57 -14.64
CA VAL A 272 -12.58 -4.78 -15.80
C VAL A 272 -13.78 -4.02 -16.33
N VAL A 273 -13.50 -2.91 -17.00
CA VAL A 273 -14.51 -2.04 -17.59
C VAL A 273 -14.23 -1.82 -19.06
N ARG A 274 -15.26 -1.81 -19.88
CA ARG A 274 -15.24 -1.37 -21.29
C ARG A 274 -16.17 -0.18 -21.43
N ALA A 275 -15.79 0.82 -22.21
CA ALA A 275 -16.68 1.89 -22.65
C ALA A 275 -17.34 1.49 -23.97
N THR A 276 -18.51 2.08 -24.30
CA THR A 276 -19.18 1.88 -25.58
C THR A 276 -19.74 3.20 -26.13
N ASP A 277 -19.70 3.36 -27.45
CA ASP A 277 -20.38 4.42 -28.20
C ASP A 277 -21.83 4.03 -28.62
N GLY A 278 -22.27 2.84 -28.21
CA GLY A 278 -23.53 2.23 -28.60
C GLY A 278 -23.43 1.24 -29.78
N THR A 279 -22.30 1.23 -30.49
CA THR A 279 -22.03 0.33 -31.64
C THR A 279 -20.83 -0.55 -31.35
N HIS A 280 -19.74 0.05 -30.82
CA HIS A 280 -18.48 -0.61 -30.56
C HIS A 280 -18.17 -0.56 -29.07
N TYR A 281 -17.30 -1.47 -28.61
CA TYR A 281 -16.75 -1.46 -27.27
C TYR A 281 -15.25 -1.15 -27.32
N SER A 282 -14.77 -0.49 -26.28
CA SER A 282 -13.34 -0.29 -26.07
C SER A 282 -12.63 -1.61 -25.71
N PRO A 283 -11.29 -1.64 -25.76
CA PRO A 283 -10.53 -2.63 -25.01
C PRO A 283 -10.91 -2.64 -23.52
N GLU A 284 -10.60 -3.74 -22.84
CA GLU A 284 -10.76 -3.83 -21.39
C GLU A 284 -9.79 -2.89 -20.66
N SER A 285 -10.25 -2.28 -19.59
CA SER A 285 -9.37 -1.59 -18.65
C SER A 285 -8.35 -2.54 -18.04
N LYS A 286 -7.33 -1.99 -17.36
CA LYS A 286 -6.53 -2.79 -16.41
C LYS A 286 -7.47 -3.43 -15.39
N ALA A 287 -7.23 -4.71 -15.08
CA ALA A 287 -7.99 -5.41 -14.05
C ALA A 287 -7.66 -4.84 -12.66
N ILE A 288 -8.68 -4.53 -11.88
CA ILE A 288 -8.57 -4.12 -10.49
C ILE A 288 -8.85 -5.33 -9.60
N LYS A 289 -7.92 -5.65 -8.71
CA LYS A 289 -8.09 -6.70 -7.70
C LYS A 289 -8.94 -6.17 -6.56
N VAL A 290 -9.99 -6.89 -6.21
CA VAL A 290 -10.89 -6.57 -5.10
C VAL A 290 -10.49 -7.43 -3.92
N GLU A 291 -9.60 -6.91 -3.10
CA GLU A 291 -9.14 -7.56 -1.89
C GLU A 291 -9.14 -6.54 -0.75
N ALA A 292 -9.97 -6.79 0.26
CA ALA A 292 -10.07 -6.00 1.47
C ALA A 292 -10.54 -6.88 2.62
N LEU A 293 -10.48 -6.36 3.82
CA LEU A 293 -11.06 -6.97 5.01
C LEU A 293 -12.24 -6.12 5.48
N LEU A 294 -13.26 -6.78 6.01
CA LEU A 294 -14.39 -6.12 6.67
C LEU A 294 -13.91 -5.41 7.94
N VAL A 295 -14.57 -4.33 8.27
CA VAL A 295 -14.36 -3.63 9.54
C VAL A 295 -14.87 -4.52 10.68
N PRO A 296 -14.08 -4.79 11.74
CA PRO A 296 -14.57 -5.48 12.92
C PRO A 296 -15.80 -4.79 13.50
N GLN A 297 -16.79 -5.58 13.92
CA GLN A 297 -18.05 -5.09 14.47
C GLN A 297 -18.20 -5.47 15.95
N ASN A 298 -19.20 -4.86 16.63
CA ASN A 298 -19.56 -5.15 18.01
C ASN A 298 -18.40 -5.05 19.00
N ILE A 299 -17.57 -4.00 18.81
CA ILE A 299 -16.46 -3.74 19.71
C ILE A 299 -16.99 -3.36 21.08
N ALA A 300 -16.50 -4.03 22.12
CA ALA A 300 -16.85 -3.72 23.51
C ALA A 300 -15.60 -3.74 24.40
N ALA A 301 -15.54 -2.80 25.34
CA ALA A 301 -14.53 -2.77 26.40
C ALA A 301 -15.20 -3.01 27.75
N THR A 302 -14.84 -4.09 28.45
CA THR A 302 -15.50 -4.56 29.66
C THR A 302 -14.51 -4.70 30.82
N GLY A 303 -14.76 -4.01 31.92
CA GLY A 303 -13.91 -4.06 33.11
C GLY A 303 -13.86 -5.44 33.76
N LYS A 304 -12.66 -5.84 34.22
CA LYS A 304 -12.42 -7.06 35.00
C LYS A 304 -12.06 -6.77 36.48
N GLY A 305 -12.05 -5.50 36.87
CA GLY A 305 -11.57 -5.05 38.17
C GLY A 305 -10.07 -4.81 38.19
N ASN A 306 -9.59 -4.13 39.23
CA ASN A 306 -8.17 -3.73 39.36
C ASN A 306 -7.61 -2.95 38.14
N ASN A 307 -8.49 -2.17 37.49
CA ASN A 307 -8.18 -1.44 36.24
C ASN A 307 -7.67 -2.34 35.09
N GLN A 308 -8.05 -3.60 35.09
CA GLN A 308 -7.98 -4.48 33.92
C GLN A 308 -9.29 -4.44 33.18
N PHE A 309 -9.23 -4.60 31.86
CA PHE A 309 -10.42 -4.72 31.04
C PHE A 309 -10.17 -5.61 29.82
N ASP A 310 -11.25 -6.18 29.31
CA ASP A 310 -11.26 -6.95 28.08
C ASP A 310 -11.79 -6.09 26.93
N VAL A 311 -11.12 -6.13 25.79
CA VAL A 311 -11.64 -5.64 24.52
C VAL A 311 -12.07 -6.83 23.69
N THR A 312 -13.31 -6.84 23.22
CA THR A 312 -13.89 -7.92 22.41
C THR A 312 -14.47 -7.36 21.11
N TRP A 313 -14.54 -8.19 20.09
CA TRP A 313 -15.11 -7.86 18.77
C TRP A 313 -15.58 -9.10 18.03
N ASP A 314 -16.32 -8.92 16.94
CA ASP A 314 -16.71 -10.03 16.06
C ASP A 314 -15.56 -10.43 15.13
N ALA A 315 -15.42 -11.74 14.89
CA ALA A 315 -14.45 -12.27 13.96
C ALA A 315 -14.69 -11.76 12.53
N VAL A 316 -13.63 -11.34 11.85
CA VAL A 316 -13.66 -10.92 10.46
C VAL A 316 -13.17 -12.07 9.57
N PRO A 317 -13.96 -12.49 8.56
CA PRO A 317 -13.51 -13.49 7.60
C PRO A 317 -12.19 -13.11 6.93
N ASN A 318 -11.31 -14.09 6.75
CA ASN A 318 -9.97 -13.93 6.16
C ASN A 318 -8.98 -13.06 6.96
N ALA A 319 -9.32 -12.55 8.13
CA ALA A 319 -8.34 -11.96 9.03
C ALA A 319 -7.38 -13.04 9.54
N GLN A 320 -6.10 -12.73 9.56
CA GLN A 320 -5.07 -13.59 10.16
C GLN A 320 -4.82 -13.21 11.61
N TYR A 321 -4.89 -11.92 11.89
CA TYR A 321 -4.81 -11.34 13.24
C TYR A 321 -5.50 -9.98 13.29
N TYR A 322 -5.48 -9.37 14.46
CA TYR A 322 -6.08 -8.05 14.70
C TYR A 322 -5.07 -7.13 15.33
N GLU A 323 -5.17 -5.87 15.01
CA GLU A 323 -4.49 -4.80 15.72
C GLU A 323 -5.49 -3.98 16.53
N ILE A 324 -5.18 -3.79 17.80
CA ILE A 324 -6.01 -3.06 18.74
C ILE A 324 -5.25 -1.82 19.17
N TYR A 325 -5.83 -0.68 18.88
CA TYR A 325 -5.31 0.62 19.30
C TYR A 325 -6.10 1.15 20.49
N GLY A 326 -5.41 1.61 21.52
CA GLY A 326 -6.00 2.23 22.68
C GLY A 326 -5.39 3.59 22.98
N GLN A 327 -6.25 4.57 23.27
CA GLN A 327 -5.83 5.91 23.67
C GLN A 327 -6.59 6.35 24.94
N ALA A 328 -5.91 7.05 25.83
CA ALA A 328 -6.54 7.74 26.95
C ALA A 328 -7.04 9.11 26.47
N ARG A 329 -8.24 9.49 26.93
CA ARG A 329 -8.82 10.79 26.66
C ARG A 329 -8.73 11.69 27.87
N HIS A 330 -7.65 12.47 27.93
CA HIS A 330 -7.40 13.41 29.01
C HIS A 330 -8.15 14.72 28.78
N THR A 331 -8.94 15.15 29.76
CA THR A 331 -9.57 16.47 29.73
C THR A 331 -8.91 17.37 30.77
N ALA A 332 -8.27 18.44 30.31
CA ALA A 332 -7.62 19.41 31.15
C ALA A 332 -8.63 20.14 32.06
N THR A 333 -8.46 20.08 33.36
CA THR A 333 -9.29 20.81 34.33
C THR A 333 -8.76 22.22 34.65
N LYS A 334 -7.53 22.50 34.27
CA LYS A 334 -6.80 23.77 34.40
C LYS A 334 -5.78 23.87 33.26
N ASP A 335 -5.16 25.01 33.13
CA ASP A 335 -3.99 25.16 32.23
C ASP A 335 -2.87 24.26 32.71
N GLU A 336 -2.38 23.36 31.83
CA GLU A 336 -1.35 22.38 32.15
C GLU A 336 -0.57 21.91 30.91
N THR A 337 0.60 21.35 31.16
CA THR A 337 1.40 20.68 30.11
C THR A 337 1.23 19.18 30.22
N VAL A 338 0.80 18.55 29.13
CA VAL A 338 0.55 17.10 29.08
C VAL A 338 1.58 16.43 28.21
N THR A 339 2.10 15.29 28.66
CA THR A 339 2.94 14.40 27.85
C THR A 339 2.04 13.56 26.95
N ILE A 340 2.19 13.74 25.63
CA ILE A 340 1.44 12.98 24.62
C ILE A 340 2.18 11.67 24.30
N LEU A 341 3.51 11.71 24.21
CA LEU A 341 4.35 10.55 23.88
C LEU A 341 5.66 10.63 24.68
N SER A 342 6.15 9.48 25.14
CA SER A 342 7.47 9.37 25.76
C SER A 342 8.08 8.02 25.45
N GLU A 343 9.29 7.99 24.88
CA GLU A 343 10.02 6.78 24.51
C GLU A 343 11.50 6.94 24.86
N ASN A 344 12.05 5.96 25.56
CA ASN A 344 13.44 5.95 26.01
C ASN A 344 14.27 4.82 25.38
N PHE A 345 13.69 4.04 24.51
CA PHE A 345 14.32 2.93 23.79
C PHE A 345 15.08 1.92 24.65
N ASP A 346 14.88 1.90 25.97
CA ASP A 346 15.55 0.96 26.90
C ASP A 346 15.27 -0.52 26.58
N ALA A 347 14.19 -0.80 25.83
CA ALA A 347 13.87 -2.15 25.34
C ALA A 347 14.86 -2.63 24.26
N ILE A 348 15.58 -1.72 23.60
CA ILE A 348 16.60 -2.07 22.60
C ILE A 348 17.84 -2.58 23.34
N THR A 349 18.08 -3.88 23.24
CA THR A 349 19.29 -4.52 23.75
C THR A 349 20.21 -4.87 22.59
N GLY A 350 21.50 -4.60 22.70
CA GLY A 350 22.44 -4.86 21.61
C GLY A 350 23.87 -4.49 21.98
N PHE A 351 24.62 -3.95 21.06
CA PHE A 351 26.04 -3.69 21.19
C PHE A 351 26.33 -2.43 22.02
N ASP A 352 27.24 -2.54 22.97
CA ASP A 352 27.66 -1.43 23.83
C ASP A 352 28.61 -0.42 23.14
N LYS A 353 28.99 -0.69 21.87
CA LYS A 353 29.99 0.12 21.15
C LYS A 353 29.55 0.42 19.71
N PHE A 354 29.80 1.65 19.29
CA PHE A 354 29.54 2.18 17.92
C PHE A 354 30.28 1.45 16.78
N THR A 355 31.16 0.51 17.06
CA THR A 355 32.04 -0.14 16.08
C THR A 355 31.56 -1.52 15.63
N GLU A 356 30.56 -2.07 16.27
CA GLU A 356 30.01 -3.38 15.91
C GLU A 356 28.54 -3.21 15.50
N LEU A 357 28.36 -2.76 14.28
CA LEU A 357 27.04 -2.55 13.70
C LEU A 357 26.51 -3.89 13.17
N ALA A 358 25.54 -4.43 13.86
CA ALA A 358 24.68 -5.42 13.22
C ALA A 358 23.47 -4.65 12.64
N PRO A 359 23.37 -4.50 11.32
CA PRO A 359 22.12 -4.10 10.74
C PRO A 359 21.05 -5.09 11.21
N PHE A 360 19.84 -4.61 11.43
CA PHE A 360 18.70 -5.50 11.58
C PHE A 360 18.52 -6.21 10.26
N GLY A 361 19.22 -7.30 9.95
CA GLY A 361 19.04 -8.14 8.75
C GLY A 361 18.45 -7.42 7.52
N ASP A 362 18.08 -8.11 6.49
CA ASP A 362 17.38 -7.55 5.32
C ASP A 362 15.98 -7.02 5.67
N LEU A 363 15.89 -6.00 6.54
CA LEU A 363 14.61 -5.37 6.87
C LEU A 363 14.12 -4.51 5.71
N PRO A 364 12.88 -4.68 5.28
CA PRO A 364 12.31 -3.88 4.21
C PRO A 364 12.24 -2.38 4.56
N LYS A 365 12.10 -1.56 3.54
CA LYS A 365 12.32 -0.11 3.51
C LYS A 365 11.55 0.73 4.52
N GLN A 366 10.59 0.19 5.23
CA GLN A 366 9.82 0.88 6.27
C GLN A 366 9.18 -0.16 7.19
N GLU A 367 9.62 -0.25 8.44
CA GLU A 367 9.07 -1.19 9.41
C GLU A 367 8.49 -0.51 10.63
N VAL A 368 7.40 -1.10 11.11
CA VAL A 368 6.88 -0.88 12.45
C VAL A 368 7.86 -1.52 13.42
N ILE A 369 8.39 -0.72 14.34
CA ILE A 369 9.41 -1.14 15.31
C ILE A 369 8.85 -1.40 16.71
N ASP A 370 7.58 -1.74 16.81
CA ASP A 370 6.82 -1.89 18.06
C ASP A 370 7.42 -2.87 19.06
N THR A 371 8.20 -3.84 18.60
CA THR A 371 8.93 -4.76 19.50
C THR A 371 10.12 -4.11 20.21
N LEU A 372 10.50 -2.92 19.80
CA LEU A 372 11.66 -2.18 20.26
C LEU A 372 11.29 -0.91 21.04
N THR A 373 10.01 -0.62 21.15
CA THR A 373 9.48 0.59 21.76
C THR A 373 8.49 0.26 22.86
N VAL A 374 8.37 1.14 23.85
CA VAL A 374 7.38 0.99 24.93
C VAL A 374 5.99 1.35 24.43
N GLN A 375 5.92 2.35 23.56
CA GLN A 375 4.67 2.72 22.89
C GLN A 375 4.73 2.30 21.42
N PRO A 376 3.68 1.66 20.91
CA PRO A 376 3.67 1.13 19.56
C PRO A 376 3.29 2.19 18.51
N GLY A 377 3.41 1.82 17.22
CA GLY A 377 3.11 2.68 16.09
C GLY A 377 4.31 3.48 15.57
N TRP A 378 5.48 3.26 16.13
CA TRP A 378 6.74 3.83 15.62
C TRP A 378 7.14 3.17 14.31
N LYS A 379 7.72 3.96 13.41
CA LYS A 379 8.26 3.48 12.14
C LYS A 379 9.68 3.94 11.98
N GLY A 380 10.52 3.10 11.41
CA GLY A 380 11.91 3.43 11.15
C GLY A 380 12.43 2.86 9.84
N THR A 381 13.45 3.51 9.30
CA THR A 381 14.16 3.06 8.10
C THR A 381 15.63 2.87 8.42
N TYR A 382 16.23 1.83 7.86
CA TYR A 382 17.65 1.51 8.04
C TYR A 382 18.13 1.56 9.52
N PRO A 383 17.42 0.87 10.42
CA PRO A 383 17.75 0.93 11.83
C PRO A 383 19.06 0.19 12.14
N VAL A 384 19.82 0.71 13.08
CA VAL A 384 20.98 0.04 13.68
C VAL A 384 20.79 -0.06 15.18
N ARG A 385 21.25 -1.17 15.78
CA ARG A 385 21.09 -1.41 17.21
C ARG A 385 22.22 -0.78 17.99
N ILE A 386 21.85 -0.05 19.05
CA ILE A 386 22.74 0.33 20.13
C ILE A 386 21.99 0.08 21.45
N ASN A 387 22.69 -0.31 22.50
CA ASN A 387 22.07 -0.61 23.78
C ASN A 387 21.42 0.64 24.38
N GLY A 388 20.10 0.61 24.60
CA GLY A 388 19.32 1.69 25.18
C GLY A 388 19.10 2.92 24.28
N ALA A 389 19.23 2.79 22.95
CA ALA A 389 18.92 3.87 22.02
C ALA A 389 18.56 3.34 20.64
N TYR A 390 17.90 4.17 19.82
CA TYR A 390 17.60 3.89 18.42
C TYR A 390 18.68 4.51 17.52
N GLY A 391 19.27 3.72 16.65
CA GLY A 391 20.25 4.18 15.67
C GLY A 391 19.73 4.18 14.24
N ILE A 392 20.22 5.09 13.43
CA ILE A 392 19.90 5.20 11.99
C ILE A 392 21.20 5.14 11.19
N ASP A 393 21.23 4.31 10.15
CA ASP A 393 22.32 4.25 9.18
C ASP A 393 22.19 5.36 8.12
N GLY A 394 22.91 6.45 8.29
CA GLY A 394 22.93 7.58 7.37
C GLY A 394 23.59 7.29 6.02
N PHE A 395 24.43 6.25 5.90
CA PHE A 395 25.04 5.86 4.61
C PHE A 395 24.00 5.48 3.56
N ALA A 396 22.83 5.01 3.99
CA ALA A 396 21.74 4.71 3.07
C ALA A 396 21.20 5.97 2.39
N TYR A 397 21.25 7.13 3.02
CA TYR A 397 20.87 8.40 2.41
C TYR A 397 21.82 8.78 1.26
N ASP A 398 23.13 8.70 1.46
CA ASP A 398 24.12 9.09 0.45
C ASP A 398 24.24 8.09 -0.70
N ASN A 399 24.20 6.78 -0.39
CA ASN A 399 24.41 5.73 -1.38
C ASN A 399 23.17 5.44 -2.24
N TYR A 400 21.97 5.58 -1.69
CA TYR A 400 20.71 5.18 -2.35
C TYR A 400 19.72 6.32 -2.51
N HIS A 401 20.04 7.55 -2.07
CA HIS A 401 19.14 8.70 -1.98
C HIS A 401 17.83 8.37 -1.23
N ALA A 402 17.91 7.42 -0.29
CA ALA A 402 16.77 6.99 0.50
C ALA A 402 16.52 7.97 1.64
N GLN A 403 15.26 8.22 1.97
CA GLN A 403 14.94 8.93 3.20
C GLN A 403 15.15 7.99 4.38
N VAL A 404 16.00 8.38 5.32
CA VAL A 404 16.34 7.63 6.53
C VAL A 404 15.86 8.37 7.74
N TYR A 405 14.92 7.77 8.49
CA TYR A 405 14.22 8.44 9.57
C TYR A 405 13.70 7.49 10.65
N LEU A 406 13.38 8.07 11.80
CA LEU A 406 12.49 7.53 12.83
C LEU A 406 11.23 8.39 12.87
N GLU A 407 10.05 7.78 12.72
CA GLU A 407 8.75 8.45 12.77
C GLU A 407 7.95 7.99 14.00
N THR A 408 7.40 8.96 14.74
CA THR A 408 6.51 8.67 15.87
C THR A 408 5.20 8.06 15.43
N PRO A 409 4.45 7.43 16.34
CA PRO A 409 3.03 7.14 16.12
C PRO A 409 2.25 8.38 15.67
N ILE A 410 1.12 8.16 14.99
CA ILE A 410 0.18 9.25 14.67
C ILE A 410 -0.48 9.71 15.96
N MET A 411 -0.45 11.02 16.20
CA MET A 411 -0.97 11.66 17.42
C MET A 411 -1.92 12.79 17.06
N ASN A 412 -2.87 13.08 17.93
CA ASN A 412 -3.63 14.32 17.86
C ASN A 412 -2.81 15.46 18.49
N LEU A 413 -2.24 16.29 17.64
CA LEU A 413 -1.40 17.43 18.02
C LEU A 413 -2.06 18.78 17.68
N SER A 414 -3.38 18.82 17.56
CA SER A 414 -4.14 20.04 17.18
C SER A 414 -4.34 21.04 18.31
N ASN A 415 -4.13 20.68 19.57
CA ASN A 415 -4.25 21.58 20.69
C ASN A 415 -3.18 22.71 20.63
N ASN A 416 -3.38 23.78 21.38
CA ASN A 416 -2.48 24.94 21.45
C ASN A 416 -2.15 25.51 20.03
N ASN A 417 -3.17 25.58 19.15
CA ASN A 417 -3.01 25.99 17.73
C ASN A 417 -1.95 25.16 16.96
N GLY A 418 -1.79 23.90 17.30
CA GLY A 418 -0.83 23.00 16.68
C GLY A 418 0.62 23.20 17.13
N ASN A 419 0.87 23.97 18.20
CA ASN A 419 2.21 24.08 18.77
C ASN A 419 2.53 22.85 19.63
N VAL A 420 3.68 22.25 19.38
CA VAL A 420 4.13 21.02 20.01
C VAL A 420 5.56 21.17 20.49
N ASN A 421 5.86 20.76 21.71
CA ASN A 421 7.22 20.72 22.22
C ASN A 421 7.77 19.30 22.11
N LEU A 422 8.90 19.13 21.44
CA LEU A 422 9.68 17.91 21.33
C LEU A 422 10.98 18.06 22.12
N SER A 423 11.21 17.18 23.07
CA SER A 423 12.52 17.00 23.74
C SER A 423 13.10 15.66 23.28
N VAL A 424 14.38 15.64 22.92
CA VAL A 424 15.07 14.45 22.43
C VAL A 424 16.56 14.56 22.66
N ASP A 425 17.20 13.44 22.97
CA ASP A 425 18.67 13.33 23.00
C ASP A 425 19.16 12.80 21.64
N LEU A 426 20.07 13.54 21.01
CA LEU A 426 20.65 13.18 19.72
C LEU A 426 22.18 13.10 19.81
N MET A 427 22.73 12.18 19.01
CA MET A 427 24.16 12.06 18.79
C MET A 427 24.41 11.74 17.32
N GLY A 428 25.38 12.40 16.70
CA GLY A 428 25.74 12.19 15.30
C GLY A 428 27.23 11.97 15.14
N ILE A 429 27.63 11.07 14.27
CA ILE A 429 29.02 10.73 13.98
C ILE A 429 29.42 11.33 12.62
N ASP A 430 30.69 11.72 12.46
CA ASP A 430 31.29 12.12 11.18
C ASP A 430 30.53 13.20 10.39
N ASN A 431 30.23 14.34 11.04
CA ASN A 431 29.49 15.47 10.45
C ASN A 431 28.06 15.15 10.01
N THR A 432 27.44 14.13 10.58
CA THR A 432 26.02 13.85 10.39
C THR A 432 25.18 15.02 10.91
N THR A 433 24.13 15.35 10.20
CA THR A 433 23.13 16.35 10.57
C THR A 433 21.76 15.70 10.66
N ALA A 434 20.80 16.36 11.29
CA ALA A 434 19.44 15.88 11.37
C ALA A 434 18.42 16.90 10.85
N VAL A 435 17.24 16.42 10.54
CA VAL A 435 16.07 17.25 10.28
C VAL A 435 14.90 16.69 11.08
N VAL A 436 14.29 17.54 11.88
CA VAL A 436 13.07 17.23 12.63
C VAL A 436 11.90 17.85 11.88
N ARG A 437 10.88 17.04 11.58
CA ARG A 437 9.68 17.50 10.85
C ARG A 437 8.42 17.04 11.58
N ILE A 438 7.37 17.83 11.53
CA ILE A 438 6.01 17.43 11.85
C ILE A 438 5.20 17.41 10.56
N GLY A 439 4.32 16.47 10.38
CA GLY A 439 3.50 16.34 9.19
C GLY A 439 2.30 15.43 9.38
N HIS A 440 1.51 15.30 8.32
CA HIS A 440 0.33 14.46 8.27
C HIS A 440 0.18 13.76 6.91
N LEU A 441 -0.69 12.76 6.83
CA LEU A 441 -0.99 12.06 5.58
C LEU A 441 -2.16 12.73 4.84
N GLU A 442 -1.95 13.09 3.57
CA GLU A 442 -3.01 13.36 2.59
C GLU A 442 -3.07 12.22 1.58
N GLY A 443 -4.08 11.35 1.70
CA GLY A 443 -4.10 10.10 0.94
C GLY A 443 -2.88 9.23 1.29
N ASN A 444 -2.05 8.90 0.30
CA ASN A 444 -0.82 8.13 0.49
C ASN A 444 0.45 9.00 0.54
N LYS A 445 0.30 10.32 0.60
CA LYS A 445 1.44 11.25 0.61
C LYS A 445 1.58 11.89 1.98
N TRP A 446 2.78 11.81 2.56
CA TRP A 446 3.12 12.53 3.78
C TRP A 446 3.46 14.00 3.47
N ILE A 447 2.78 14.93 4.10
CA ILE A 447 2.92 16.37 3.92
C ILE A 447 3.64 16.95 5.12
N VAL A 448 4.68 17.75 4.86
CA VAL A 448 5.44 18.44 5.93
C VAL A 448 4.73 19.73 6.30
N ASP A 449 4.34 19.87 7.57
CA ASP A 449 3.67 21.05 8.13
C ASP A 449 4.66 22.05 8.74
N ASP A 450 5.74 21.54 9.36
CA ASP A 450 6.84 22.34 9.91
C ASP A 450 8.14 21.54 9.91
N ARG A 451 9.29 22.27 9.94
CA ARG A 451 10.61 21.66 9.81
C ARG A 451 11.69 22.45 10.55
N ILE A 452 12.61 21.75 11.22
CA ILE A 452 13.78 22.30 11.89
C ILE A 452 15.01 21.51 11.44
N ASP A 453 16.04 22.20 10.92
CA ASP A 453 17.33 21.61 10.60
C ASP A 453 18.26 21.66 11.81
N VAL A 454 18.92 20.54 12.13
CA VAL A 454 19.86 20.37 13.25
C VAL A 454 21.25 20.12 12.67
N THR A 455 22.12 21.10 12.78
CA THR A 455 23.45 21.10 12.13
C THR A 455 24.61 21.02 13.12
N ASP A 456 24.33 20.96 14.42
CA ASP A 456 25.31 20.97 15.50
C ASP A 456 25.38 19.65 16.31
N LEU A 457 25.05 18.54 15.62
CA LEU A 457 25.23 17.21 16.20
C LEU A 457 26.70 16.93 16.50
N THR A 458 26.95 16.22 17.59
CA THR A 458 28.31 15.82 18.03
C THR A 458 28.34 14.33 18.32
N ALA A 459 29.52 13.76 18.41
CA ALA A 459 29.73 12.38 18.82
C ALA A 459 29.42 12.10 20.31
N ASP A 460 29.04 13.12 21.05
CA ASP A 460 28.53 13.00 22.41
C ASP A 460 27.02 13.24 22.41
N TRP A 461 26.30 12.57 23.31
CA TRP A 461 24.88 12.80 23.54
C TRP A 461 24.59 14.23 23.94
N LYS A 462 23.63 14.87 23.26
CA LYS A 462 23.23 16.24 23.52
C LYS A 462 21.71 16.34 23.55
N PRO A 463 21.13 16.95 24.62
CA PRO A 463 19.69 17.18 24.65
C PRO A 463 19.29 18.35 23.75
N TYR A 464 18.23 18.14 22.99
CA TYR A 464 17.60 19.15 22.12
C TYR A 464 16.16 19.38 22.55
N ASN A 465 15.70 20.63 22.43
CA ASN A 465 14.33 20.99 22.67
C ASN A 465 13.84 21.84 21.48
N PHE A 466 12.78 21.38 20.84
CA PHE A 466 12.20 22.00 19.67
C PHE A 466 10.76 22.38 19.95
N THR A 467 10.30 23.51 19.36
CA THR A 467 8.89 23.83 19.26
C THR A 467 8.49 23.73 17.79
N LEU A 468 7.72 22.70 17.46
CA LEU A 468 7.14 22.47 16.14
C LEU A 468 5.75 23.11 16.09
N LYS A 469 5.30 23.47 14.88
CA LYS A 469 4.03 24.17 14.64
C LYS A 469 3.14 23.40 13.67
N ASN A 470 1.90 23.85 13.58
CA ASN A 470 0.92 23.34 12.63
C ASN A 470 0.55 21.85 12.82
N GLY A 471 0.70 21.33 14.04
CA GLY A 471 0.21 20.01 14.37
C GLY A 471 -1.30 19.89 14.17
N THR A 472 -1.75 18.76 13.60
CA THR A 472 -3.14 18.47 13.28
C THR A 472 -3.70 17.37 14.19
N ALA A 473 -4.95 16.98 13.98
CA ALA A 473 -5.57 15.86 14.71
C ALA A 473 -4.97 14.47 14.33
N ALA A 474 -4.11 14.41 13.32
CA ALA A 474 -3.47 13.17 12.85
C ALA A 474 -2.05 13.44 12.36
N SER A 475 -1.21 14.03 13.19
CA SER A 475 0.19 14.33 12.87
C SER A 475 1.14 13.27 13.41
N SER A 476 2.25 13.06 12.71
CA SER A 476 3.45 12.39 13.22
C SER A 476 4.65 13.32 13.18
N ILE A 477 5.69 12.97 13.95
CA ILE A 477 6.97 13.68 13.95
C ILE A 477 8.02 12.70 13.43
N ASP A 478 8.80 13.11 12.43
CA ASP A 478 9.95 12.34 11.99
C ASP A 478 11.26 13.03 12.31
N ILE A 479 12.27 12.24 12.64
CA ILE A 479 13.63 12.65 12.91
C ILE A 479 14.49 11.98 11.84
N CYS A 480 14.88 12.76 10.82
CA CYS A 480 15.63 12.27 9.68
C CYS A 480 17.13 12.45 9.88
N CYS A 481 17.90 11.43 9.57
CA CYS A 481 19.35 11.51 9.45
C CYS A 481 19.72 12.06 8.07
N LYS A 482 20.68 12.99 8.04
CA LYS A 482 21.33 13.48 6.83
C LYS A 482 22.83 13.46 7.00
N GLY A 483 23.51 12.71 6.16
CA GLY A 483 24.96 12.66 6.20
C GLY A 483 25.52 11.25 6.06
N PRO A 484 26.84 11.13 5.93
CA PRO A 484 27.51 9.91 5.52
C PRO A 484 27.79 8.92 6.65
N SER A 485 27.14 9.05 7.80
CA SER A 485 27.42 8.22 8.97
C SER A 485 26.17 7.97 9.82
N TYR A 486 26.34 7.60 11.06
CA TYR A 486 25.25 7.16 11.94
C TYR A 486 24.71 8.30 12.80
N MET A 487 23.40 8.25 13.05
CA MET A 487 22.71 9.07 14.03
C MET A 487 22.03 8.18 15.07
N TYR A 488 22.07 8.63 16.33
CA TYR A 488 21.43 7.94 17.43
C TYR A 488 20.44 8.85 18.14
N ILE A 489 19.33 8.27 18.57
CA ILE A 489 18.17 8.95 19.13
C ILE A 489 17.80 8.27 20.45
N ASP A 490 17.56 9.06 21.46
CA ASP A 490 17.11 8.59 22.77
C ASP A 490 16.19 9.62 23.44
N ASN A 491 15.46 9.21 24.47
CA ASN A 491 14.64 10.07 25.33
C ASN A 491 13.68 10.99 24.57
N VAL A 492 12.99 10.46 23.57
CA VAL A 492 11.99 11.23 22.81
C VAL A 492 10.78 11.50 23.67
N LYS A 493 10.43 12.78 23.84
CA LYS A 493 9.25 13.22 24.60
C LYS A 493 8.51 14.32 23.85
N VAL A 494 7.23 14.07 23.58
CA VAL A 494 6.31 15.03 22.97
C VAL A 494 5.33 15.55 24.00
N THR A 495 5.26 16.88 24.14
CA THR A 495 4.33 17.53 25.08
C THR A 495 3.53 18.63 24.39
N GLN A 496 2.32 18.86 24.88
CA GLN A 496 1.47 20.01 24.50
C GLN A 496 0.98 20.76 25.72
N GLU A 497 0.84 22.08 25.58
CA GLU A 497 0.15 22.93 26.56
C GLU A 497 -1.36 22.88 26.27
N LEU A 498 -2.13 22.58 27.31
CA LEU A 498 -3.59 22.54 27.28
C LEU A 498 -4.17 23.68 28.11
N LYS A 499 -5.29 24.23 27.65
CA LYS A 499 -6.14 25.11 28.42
C LYS A 499 -7.23 24.32 29.13
N ALA A 500 -7.76 24.88 30.22
CA ALA A 500 -8.90 24.26 30.90
C ALA A 500 -10.05 23.99 29.90
N GLY A 501 -10.48 22.75 29.80
CA GLY A 501 -11.49 22.27 28.87
C GLY A 501 -10.95 21.65 27.58
N ASP A 502 -9.68 21.80 27.27
CA ASP A 502 -9.06 21.11 26.13
C ASP A 502 -9.01 19.59 26.38
N VAL A 503 -9.10 18.83 25.30
CA VAL A 503 -9.01 17.36 25.32
C VAL A 503 -7.78 16.93 24.55
N ALA A 504 -6.90 16.17 25.22
CA ALA A 504 -5.78 15.49 24.58
C ALA A 504 -6.07 13.99 24.47
N THR A 505 -5.64 13.36 23.41
CA THR A 505 -5.62 11.90 23.26
C THR A 505 -4.18 11.42 23.39
N ILE A 506 -3.98 10.48 24.30
CA ILE A 506 -2.65 9.97 24.65
C ILE A 506 -2.62 8.49 24.24
N PRO A 507 -1.78 8.07 23.28
CA PRO A 507 -1.63 6.65 22.94
C PRO A 507 -1.25 5.83 24.18
N VAL A 508 -1.96 4.73 24.41
CA VAL A 508 -1.75 3.87 25.58
C VAL A 508 -1.19 2.52 25.20
N PHE A 509 -1.74 1.96 24.12
CA PHE A 509 -1.27 0.69 23.57
C PHE A 509 -1.70 0.54 22.10
N ASP A 510 -0.93 -0.26 21.39
CA ASP A 510 -1.24 -0.84 20.10
C ASP A 510 -0.79 -2.31 20.21
N ALA A 511 -1.68 -3.23 20.27
CA ALA A 511 -1.37 -4.63 20.53
C ALA A 511 -1.82 -5.50 19.35
N PRO A 512 -0.87 -6.00 18.53
CA PRO A 512 -1.21 -7.03 17.58
C PRO A 512 -1.55 -8.32 18.34
N VAL A 513 -2.74 -8.85 18.15
CA VAL A 513 -3.10 -10.20 18.57
C VAL A 513 -2.64 -11.15 17.46
N LYS A 514 -1.41 -11.66 17.57
CA LYS A 514 -0.73 -12.40 16.49
C LYS A 514 -1.13 -13.86 16.34
N GLU A 515 -1.96 -14.43 17.18
CA GLU A 515 -2.30 -15.85 17.05
C GLU A 515 -3.80 -16.03 16.78
N GLY A 516 -4.10 -16.49 15.56
CA GLY A 516 -5.39 -17.03 15.18
C GLY A 516 -6.51 -16.00 15.12
N THR A 517 -7.71 -16.52 15.17
CA THR A 517 -8.97 -15.77 15.11
C THR A 517 -9.42 -15.29 16.49
N ASP A 518 -8.51 -15.09 17.43
CA ASP A 518 -8.87 -14.59 18.76
C ASP A 518 -9.49 -13.20 18.65
N THR A 519 -10.67 -13.05 19.23
CA THR A 519 -11.47 -11.82 19.24
C THR A 519 -11.55 -11.20 20.62
N LEU A 520 -10.52 -11.42 21.42
CA LEU A 520 -10.39 -10.94 22.79
C LEU A 520 -8.96 -10.50 23.06
N LEU A 521 -8.81 -9.29 23.56
CA LEU A 521 -7.58 -8.81 24.19
C LEU A 521 -7.87 -8.45 25.65
N THR A 522 -7.16 -9.04 26.59
CA THR A 522 -7.14 -8.56 27.97
C THR A 522 -6.05 -7.51 28.13
N VAL A 523 -6.46 -6.27 28.39
CA VAL A 523 -5.53 -5.18 28.69
C VAL A 523 -5.11 -5.31 30.15
N PRO A 524 -3.79 -5.38 30.42
CA PRO A 524 -3.28 -5.47 31.80
C PRO A 524 -3.61 -4.22 32.61
N THR A 525 -3.34 -4.24 33.90
CA THR A 525 -3.66 -3.13 34.81
C THR A 525 -3.18 -1.78 34.29
N PHE A 526 -4.13 -0.90 34.02
CA PHE A 526 -3.89 0.48 33.61
C PHE A 526 -3.84 1.39 34.84
N THR A 527 -2.80 2.23 34.93
CA THR A 527 -2.60 3.11 36.10
C THR A 527 -3.20 4.50 35.97
N GLY A 528 -3.65 4.88 34.75
CA GLY A 528 -4.31 6.15 34.48
C GLY A 528 -5.74 6.19 34.98
N LEU A 529 -6.28 7.40 35.18
CA LEU A 529 -7.68 7.64 35.57
C LEU A 529 -8.54 8.13 34.41
N ASP A 530 -7.91 8.51 33.29
CA ASP A 530 -8.59 9.01 32.12
C ASP A 530 -9.37 7.89 31.40
N PRO A 531 -10.53 8.17 30.84
CA PRO A 531 -11.26 7.22 30.00
C PRO A 531 -10.39 6.73 28.83
N ILE A 532 -10.47 5.43 28.53
CA ILE A 532 -9.74 4.80 27.42
C ILE A 532 -10.72 4.53 26.29
N GLU A 533 -10.33 4.86 25.08
CA GLU A 533 -11.03 4.58 23.84
C GLU A 533 -10.24 3.53 23.05
N CYS A 534 -10.90 2.41 22.71
CA CYS A 534 -10.27 1.31 21.97
C CYS A 534 -10.91 1.12 20.61
N LYS A 535 -10.14 0.87 19.59
CA LYS A 535 -10.60 0.49 18.24
C LYS A 535 -9.78 -0.68 17.72
N VAL A 536 -10.36 -1.46 16.82
CA VAL A 536 -9.79 -2.70 16.29
C VAL A 536 -9.80 -2.67 14.77
N ARG A 537 -8.75 -3.16 14.13
CA ARG A 537 -8.75 -3.49 12.70
C ARG A 537 -8.29 -4.92 12.47
N ALA A 538 -8.81 -5.52 11.41
CA ALA A 538 -8.40 -6.84 10.94
C ALA A 538 -7.19 -6.71 10.01
N VAL A 539 -6.31 -7.70 10.04
CA VAL A 539 -5.06 -7.73 9.27
C VAL A 539 -4.88 -9.07 8.58
N LYS A 540 -4.37 -9.03 7.36
CA LYS A 540 -4.00 -10.19 6.54
C LYS A 540 -2.67 -9.91 5.86
N GLU A 541 -1.68 -10.75 6.07
CA GLU A 541 -0.40 -10.74 5.35
C GLU A 541 -0.53 -11.59 4.09
N VAL A 542 -0.06 -11.06 2.98
CA VAL A 542 0.02 -11.79 1.71
C VAL A 542 1.48 -12.06 1.42
N TRP A 543 1.83 -13.34 1.39
CA TRP A 543 3.20 -13.82 1.23
C TRP A 543 3.45 -14.25 -0.20
N ASP A 544 4.71 -14.16 -0.65
CA ASP A 544 5.14 -14.67 -1.93
C ASP A 544 4.87 -16.19 -2.05
N GLU A 545 4.94 -16.72 -3.27
CA GLU A 545 4.64 -18.14 -3.55
C GLU A 545 5.54 -19.11 -2.75
N TYR A 546 6.72 -18.66 -2.31
CA TYR A 546 7.69 -19.46 -1.58
C TYR A 546 7.70 -19.19 -0.08
N HIS A 547 6.89 -18.21 0.41
CA HIS A 547 6.82 -17.77 1.81
C HIS A 547 8.14 -17.23 2.38
N PHE A 548 9.00 -16.66 1.52
CA PHE A 548 10.25 -16.05 1.95
C PHE A 548 10.11 -14.58 2.32
N SER A 549 9.12 -13.89 1.78
CA SER A 549 8.84 -12.49 2.07
C SER A 549 7.34 -12.21 2.08
N CYS A 550 6.93 -11.24 2.88
CA CYS A 550 5.58 -10.69 2.82
C CYS A 550 5.52 -9.71 1.63
N ASP A 551 4.67 -9.99 0.63
CA ASP A 551 4.51 -9.13 -0.53
C ASP A 551 3.81 -7.82 -0.16
N TYR A 552 2.74 -7.90 0.62
CA TYR A 552 1.99 -6.76 1.15
C TYR A 552 1.05 -7.17 2.27
N ILE A 553 0.57 -6.17 3.01
CA ILE A 553 -0.38 -6.36 4.12
C ILE A 553 -1.70 -5.69 3.75
N VAL A 554 -2.80 -6.41 3.99
CA VAL A 554 -4.17 -5.90 3.82
C VAL A 554 -4.72 -5.55 5.19
N TYR A 555 -5.11 -4.30 5.37
CA TYR A 555 -5.76 -3.80 6.58
C TYR A 555 -7.24 -3.52 6.32
N SER A 556 -8.09 -3.86 7.26
CA SER A 556 -9.43 -3.26 7.30
C SER A 556 -9.32 -1.80 7.77
N PRO A 557 -10.32 -0.95 7.50
CA PRO A 557 -10.49 0.25 8.31
C PRO A 557 -10.62 -0.11 9.79
N TYR A 558 -10.26 0.82 10.68
CA TYR A 558 -10.53 0.65 12.09
C TYR A 558 -12.04 0.69 12.38
N SER A 559 -12.46 -0.06 13.39
CA SER A 559 -13.81 0.03 13.95
C SER A 559 -14.11 1.41 14.53
N SER A 560 -15.36 1.65 14.92
CA SER A 560 -15.68 2.68 15.90
C SER A 560 -14.96 2.43 17.23
N PHE A 561 -14.82 3.46 18.06
CA PHE A 561 -14.29 3.31 19.40
C PHE A 561 -15.27 2.59 20.34
N ALA A 562 -14.71 1.77 21.23
CA ALA A 562 -15.38 1.31 22.44
C ALA A 562 -14.70 1.96 23.65
N ASP A 563 -15.51 2.49 24.56
CA ASP A 563 -15.06 3.23 25.71
C ASP A 563 -14.92 2.34 26.94
N TYR A 564 -13.82 2.48 27.67
CA TYR A 564 -13.63 1.97 29.02
C TYR A 564 -13.33 3.13 29.97
N THR A 565 -14.15 3.28 31.00
CA THR A 565 -13.86 4.21 32.08
C THR A 565 -13.17 3.43 33.21
N PRO A 566 -11.87 3.73 33.50
CA PRO A 566 -11.21 3.10 34.61
C PRO A 566 -12.05 3.26 35.89
N GLU A 567 -12.18 2.17 36.62
CA GLU A 567 -12.74 2.27 37.95
C GLU A 567 -11.86 3.25 38.70
N THR A 568 -12.40 4.39 39.04
CA THR A 568 -11.77 5.20 40.07
C THR A 568 -11.60 4.26 41.25
N THR A 569 -10.36 3.87 41.54
CA THR A 569 -10.00 3.33 42.84
C THR A 569 -10.10 4.44 43.88
N GLY A 570 -11.12 5.24 43.77
CA GLY A 570 -11.71 5.83 44.91
C GLY A 570 -12.10 4.61 45.74
N ILE A 571 -11.34 4.34 46.75
CA ILE A 571 -11.79 3.47 47.82
C ILE A 571 -13.24 3.86 47.97
N SER A 572 -14.14 3.00 47.50
CA SER A 572 -15.59 3.16 47.75
C SER A 572 -15.63 3.41 49.24
N LYS A 573 -16.03 4.62 49.66
CA LYS A 573 -16.06 4.97 51.08
C LYS A 573 -16.58 3.75 51.79
N PRO A 574 -15.72 2.83 52.29
CA PRO A 574 -16.19 1.54 52.74
C PRO A 574 -17.10 1.83 53.91
N THR A 575 -18.36 1.60 53.69
CA THR A 575 -19.36 1.74 54.76
C THR A 575 -19.22 0.50 55.60
N LEU A 576 -18.72 0.69 56.81
CA LEU A 576 -18.67 -0.36 57.80
C LEU A 576 -20.13 -0.76 58.20
N SER A 577 -20.31 -1.94 58.74
CA SER A 577 -21.62 -2.44 59.10
C SER A 577 -22.36 -1.59 60.18
N ASN A 578 -21.60 -0.72 60.88
CA ASN A 578 -22.17 0.30 61.79
C ASN A 578 -22.47 1.65 61.10
N GLY A 579 -22.40 1.72 59.77
CA GLY A 579 -22.65 2.94 58.99
C GLY A 579 -21.48 3.91 58.94
N ALA A 580 -20.34 3.63 59.62
CA ALA A 580 -19.15 4.46 59.58
C ALA A 580 -18.45 4.36 58.20
N ARG A 581 -17.74 5.42 57.81
CA ARG A 581 -16.99 5.51 56.55
C ARG A 581 -15.62 6.16 56.83
N ALA A 582 -14.60 5.68 56.14
CA ALA A 582 -13.27 6.30 56.19
C ALA A 582 -12.61 6.32 54.82
N TRP A 583 -12.09 7.47 54.37
CA TRP A 583 -11.45 7.67 53.08
C TRP A 583 -10.39 8.77 53.15
N ILE A 584 -9.51 8.83 52.17
CA ILE A 584 -8.60 9.96 51.97
C ILE A 584 -9.26 11.00 51.09
N GLU A 585 -9.20 12.25 51.50
CA GLU A 585 -9.62 13.42 50.75
C GLU A 585 -8.54 14.51 50.89
N ASN A 586 -7.98 14.94 49.78
CA ASN A 586 -6.92 15.95 49.74
C ASN A 586 -5.79 15.65 50.71
N GLY A 587 -5.35 14.39 50.80
CA GLY A 587 -4.25 13.95 51.64
C GLY A 587 -4.58 13.85 53.14
N THR A 588 -5.85 14.06 53.52
CA THR A 588 -6.33 13.97 54.90
C THR A 588 -7.30 12.79 55.03
N LEU A 589 -7.14 11.98 56.08
CA LEU A 589 -8.09 10.91 56.37
C LEU A 589 -9.39 11.52 56.95
N ARG A 590 -10.50 11.30 56.24
CA ARG A 590 -11.83 11.65 56.65
C ARG A 590 -12.52 10.44 57.23
N ILE A 591 -13.20 10.59 58.36
CA ILE A 591 -13.97 9.53 59.00
C ILE A 591 -15.35 10.08 59.38
N VAL A 592 -16.39 9.47 58.81
CA VAL A 592 -17.77 9.71 59.25
C VAL A 592 -18.18 8.57 60.16
N ASN A 593 -18.58 8.88 61.34
CA ASN A 593 -18.86 7.95 62.45
C ASN A 593 -20.24 8.24 63.05
N PRO A 594 -21.34 7.83 62.37
CA PRO A 594 -22.70 8.19 62.81
C PRO A 594 -23.07 7.65 64.17
N ALA A 595 -22.45 6.57 64.64
CA ALA A 595 -22.67 5.98 65.94
C ALA A 595 -21.80 6.60 67.03
N ALA A 596 -20.92 7.56 66.71
CA ALA A 596 -20.00 8.22 67.62
C ALA A 596 -19.12 7.25 68.47
N GLU A 597 -18.73 6.13 67.88
CA GLU A 597 -17.88 5.12 68.51
C GLU A 597 -16.42 5.58 68.59
N ALA A 598 -15.63 4.90 69.43
CA ALA A 598 -14.20 5.16 69.51
C ALA A 598 -13.50 4.90 68.15
N VAL A 599 -12.62 5.83 67.71
CA VAL A 599 -11.86 5.73 66.49
C VAL A 599 -10.38 5.61 66.78
N THR A 600 -9.71 4.61 66.16
CA THR A 600 -8.26 4.44 66.28
C THR A 600 -7.69 4.21 64.88
N VAL A 601 -6.55 4.82 64.57
CA VAL A 601 -5.83 4.67 63.28
C VAL A 601 -4.46 4.08 63.55
N PHE A 602 -4.12 3.03 62.80
CA PHE A 602 -2.85 2.33 62.90
C PHE A 602 -2.11 2.31 61.56
N THR A 603 -0.82 2.19 61.58
CA THR A 603 0.01 1.74 60.46
C THR A 603 -0.10 0.22 60.34
N THR A 604 0.35 -0.34 59.19
CA THR A 604 0.28 -1.79 58.93
C THR A 604 1.20 -2.61 59.86
N ASP A 605 2.22 -2.00 60.45
CA ASP A 605 3.09 -2.59 61.48
C ASP A 605 2.50 -2.51 62.89
N GLY A 606 1.24 -2.02 63.02
CA GLY A 606 0.51 -1.96 64.27
C GLY A 606 0.76 -0.73 65.16
N ARG A 607 1.57 0.23 64.69
CA ARG A 607 1.79 1.47 65.43
C ARG A 607 0.55 2.37 65.38
N GLN A 608 0.08 2.79 66.55
CA GLN A 608 -1.06 3.71 66.66
C GLN A 608 -0.64 5.14 66.28
N LEU A 609 -1.36 5.72 65.33
CA LEU A 609 -1.16 7.10 64.87
C LEU A 609 -2.12 8.10 65.48
N PHE A 610 -3.35 7.63 65.71
CA PHE A 610 -4.43 8.47 66.21
C PHE A 610 -5.41 7.63 67.06
N ALA A 611 -5.90 8.22 68.11
CA ALA A 611 -7.03 7.66 68.86
C ALA A 611 -7.94 8.79 69.30
N ASN A 612 -9.25 8.59 69.13
CA ASN A 612 -10.29 9.44 69.69
C ASN A 612 -11.33 8.56 70.42
N HIS A 613 -11.43 8.74 71.68
CA HIS A 613 -12.37 8.03 72.54
C HIS A 613 -13.61 8.88 72.88
N SER A 614 -13.67 10.12 72.35
CA SER A 614 -14.81 11.01 72.51
C SER A 614 -15.88 10.77 71.42
N ALA A 615 -17.15 10.94 71.75
CA ALA A 615 -18.24 10.89 70.80
C ALA A 615 -18.07 11.99 69.72
N SER A 616 -17.63 11.62 68.54
CA SER A 616 -17.46 12.52 67.39
C SER A 616 -18.04 11.87 66.15
N HIS A 617 -18.92 12.59 65.45
CA HIS A 617 -19.58 12.08 64.23
C HIS A 617 -18.70 12.20 63.02
N ASP A 618 -17.87 13.27 62.92
CA ASP A 618 -16.96 13.53 61.80
C ASP A 618 -15.57 13.84 62.32
N LEU A 619 -14.57 13.15 61.77
CA LEU A 619 -13.16 13.31 62.16
C LEU A 619 -12.30 13.53 60.92
N SER A 620 -11.29 14.37 61.11
CA SER A 620 -10.22 14.59 60.12
C SER A 620 -8.88 14.31 60.75
N VAL A 621 -8.10 13.39 60.19
CA VAL A 621 -6.80 12.98 60.71
C VAL A 621 -5.73 13.23 59.68
N THR A 622 -4.74 14.03 60.02
CA THR A 622 -3.55 14.21 59.20
C THR A 622 -2.66 13.00 59.35
N LEU A 623 -2.47 12.25 58.27
CA LEU A 623 -1.58 11.11 58.28
C LEU A 623 -0.15 11.53 57.85
N PRO A 624 0.90 10.89 58.37
CA PRO A 624 2.25 11.04 57.83
C PRO A 624 2.29 10.51 56.40
N ALA A 625 3.36 10.53 55.73
CA ALA A 625 3.58 10.17 54.34
C ALA A 625 2.65 9.10 53.72
N HIS A 626 2.78 8.82 52.42
CA HIS A 626 2.03 7.77 51.70
C HIS A 626 2.15 6.39 52.38
N GLY A 627 1.09 5.61 52.40
CA GLY A 627 1.06 4.28 52.99
C GLY A 627 -0.34 3.72 53.19
N LEU A 628 -0.41 2.46 53.62
CA LEU A 628 -1.63 1.79 53.98
C LEU A 628 -1.90 1.95 55.48
N PHE A 629 -3.09 2.35 55.88
CA PHE A 629 -3.49 2.60 57.24
C PHE A 629 -4.71 1.73 57.58
N ILE A 630 -4.78 1.32 58.82
CA ILE A 630 -5.90 0.56 59.38
C ILE A 630 -6.69 1.51 60.28
N VAL A 631 -7.96 1.77 59.90
CA VAL A 631 -8.90 2.59 60.66
C VAL A 631 -9.86 1.68 61.38
N LYS A 632 -9.89 1.73 62.67
CA LYS A 632 -10.84 1.00 63.53
C LYS A 632 -11.88 1.98 64.09
N VAL A 633 -13.19 1.69 63.87
CA VAL A 633 -14.32 2.44 64.40
C VAL A 633 -15.16 1.47 65.20
N GLY A 634 -15.15 1.61 66.50
CA GLY A 634 -15.77 0.63 67.42
C GLY A 634 -15.10 -0.75 67.25
N GLN A 635 -15.88 -1.75 66.88
CA GLN A 635 -15.41 -3.11 66.58
C GLN A 635 -15.08 -3.33 65.10
N HIS A 636 -15.34 -2.35 64.27
CA HIS A 636 -15.21 -2.48 62.80
C HIS A 636 -13.88 -1.89 62.33
N THR A 637 -13.31 -2.53 61.31
CA THR A 637 -11.98 -2.12 60.77
C THR A 637 -12.04 -1.97 59.25
N VAL A 638 -11.39 -0.91 58.75
CA VAL A 638 -11.21 -0.66 57.34
C VAL A 638 -9.75 -0.30 57.03
N LYS A 639 -9.26 -0.70 55.84
CA LYS A 639 -7.97 -0.29 55.32
C LYS A 639 -8.14 0.92 54.43
N VAL A 640 -7.28 1.92 54.58
CA VAL A 640 -7.29 3.15 53.79
C VAL A 640 -5.87 3.40 53.29
N ALA A 641 -5.71 3.67 52.03
CA ALA A 641 -4.40 4.02 51.43
C ALA A 641 -4.31 5.54 51.23
N LYS A 642 -3.14 6.12 51.52
CA LYS A 642 -2.82 7.51 51.25
C LYS A 642 -1.70 7.60 50.22
#